data_5b3ed877d8085efe7da1a38ceac7e2a9
#
_entry.id   5b3ed877d8085efe7da1a38ceac7e2a9
#
_cell.length_a   1.000
_cell.length_b   1.000
_cell.length_c   1.000
_cell.angle_alpha   90.00
_cell.angle_beta   90.00
_cell.angle_gamma   90.00
#
_symmetry.space_group_name_H-M   'P 1'
#
loop_
_entity.id
_entity.type
_entity.pdbx_description
1 polymer ?
#
loop_
_entity_poly.entity_id
_entity_poly.type
_entity_poly.pdbx_seq_one_letter_code
_entity_poly.pdbx_strand_id
1 'polypeptide(L)'
;MTPKSPGVRGSWYAGHPSAMTDHLPQAYAEFREVFSKERAARLPAHQPWDCAIDLLPNASPPRGRIYPLSLPESKAMEEYIETALAAGHIQPSTSPAAAGFFFVGKKDGGLRPCIDYRDLNAITVPYPYPLPLVPAALEQLRGARLFTKLDLRSAYNLVRICEGDEWKTAFHTTHGHYEYRVMPFSLTNVPAVFQALINGVFQDLLGKGVIAYIDDILVYSKSLEEHVLHVREVLSRLQRHHLYVKLEKCKFHRTTVTFLGYMISRRGMEMDMVKARAVTDWPTPTTVRELQRFLGFANFYRRFIRNYSSVAGPLTSLLRGKPKRLAWTDQARAAFQQLKECFTSAPILRHPDPDLPFVVEVDASSSGLGAVLSQHHGEPGKLHPCAYYSRKLTAAEANYDVGNRELLAIKAALVEWCHWLEGAHHPFQARWALFFTCFRFTVTYRPGSKNRKADALSRGFETTSESTRVEPILPVTAILVPVRWNLVEEIQHSHANEPPPAGCPLNRIFVPPQFCLQVMQWVHEAPSSGHPAIQQSTQLVHRRFWWPSLTSDVEEHVRACSTCAQTCTSRQLPEGLMEPLPIPQRPWSHLSVDFLMDLPDSGGHTTVLVVVDRFSKGCKLIPLKGLPSAMQTAEALFLHVFRNFGLPKDIMLDRGVTIHFPGLGIAVCSTRYRS
;
A
#
# COMPACT_ATOMS: atom_id res chain seq x y z
N MET A 1 -29.77 60.86 -3.63
CA MET A 1 -30.87 59.95 -3.28
C MET A 1 -30.75 58.72 -4.17
N THR A 2 -30.17 57.68 -3.62
CA THR A 2 -30.02 56.35 -4.24
C THR A 2 -30.98 55.39 -3.53
N PRO A 3 -31.72 54.51 -4.23
CA PRO A 3 -32.71 53.64 -3.59
C PRO A 3 -32.02 52.44 -2.98
N LYS A 4 -32.38 52.15 -1.72
CA LYS A 4 -32.03 50.96 -0.95
C LYS A 4 -32.73 49.73 -1.54
N SER A 5 -31.98 48.66 -1.82
CA SER A 5 -32.51 47.34 -2.09
C SER A 5 -33.15 46.68 -0.87
N PRO A 6 -34.25 45.94 -0.99
CA PRO A 6 -34.91 45.31 0.14
C PRO A 6 -34.16 44.08 0.63
N GLY A 7 -33.82 44.09 1.92
CA GLY A 7 -33.26 42.95 2.62
C GLY A 7 -34.25 41.79 2.75
N VAL A 8 -33.95 40.68 2.16
CA VAL A 8 -34.66 39.40 2.36
C VAL A 8 -34.15 38.79 3.67
N ARG A 9 -34.86 39.06 4.77
CA ARG A 9 -34.76 38.25 5.99
C ARG A 9 -35.72 37.07 5.82
N GLY A 10 -35.19 35.97 5.30
CA GLY A 10 -35.89 34.69 5.29
C GLY A 10 -35.46 33.85 6.49
N SER A 11 -36.35 33.63 7.41
CA SER A 11 -36.24 32.72 8.55
C SER A 11 -36.12 31.27 8.04
N TRP A 12 -34.90 30.69 8.13
CA TRP A 12 -34.64 29.34 7.65
C TRP A 12 -34.38 28.31 8.75
N TYR A 13 -34.78 28.60 10.00
CA TYR A 13 -34.66 27.64 11.11
C TYR A 13 -35.84 27.68 12.09
N ALA A 14 -36.87 26.91 11.79
CA ALA A 14 -37.77 26.31 12.77
C ALA A 14 -38.45 25.10 12.15
N GLY A 15 -37.84 23.92 12.26
CA GLY A 15 -38.44 22.65 11.85
C GLY A 15 -37.77 21.50 12.55
N HIS A 16 -38.47 20.88 13.50
CA HIS A 16 -38.09 19.66 14.21
C HIS A 16 -37.67 18.53 13.24
N PRO A 17 -36.78 17.57 13.65
CA PRO A 17 -36.31 16.47 12.82
C PRO A 17 -37.35 15.35 12.79
N SER A 18 -38.42 15.51 12.00
CA SER A 18 -39.29 14.40 11.65
C SER A 18 -40.10 14.74 10.40
N ALA A 19 -39.53 14.39 9.25
CA ALA A 19 -40.22 13.96 8.03
C ALA A 19 -39.14 13.72 6.98
N MET A 20 -39.03 12.49 6.49
CA MET A 20 -38.26 12.13 5.27
C MET A 20 -38.95 12.87 4.11
N THR A 21 -38.40 14.00 3.70
CA THR A 21 -38.84 14.69 2.48
C THR A 21 -37.99 14.20 1.32
N ASP A 22 -38.60 13.38 0.44
CA ASP A 22 -38.12 12.96 -0.85
C ASP A 22 -38.10 14.12 -1.87
N HIS A 23 -37.86 15.35 -1.44
CA HIS A 23 -37.93 16.52 -2.30
C HIS A 23 -36.55 17.15 -2.47
N LEU A 24 -36.20 17.42 -3.73
CA LEU A 24 -35.02 18.18 -4.10
C LEU A 24 -35.06 19.56 -3.42
N PRO A 25 -34.02 19.96 -2.64
CA PRO A 25 -33.98 21.29 -2.06
C PRO A 25 -34.13 22.39 -3.11
N GLN A 26 -34.87 23.46 -2.77
CA GLN A 26 -35.15 24.56 -3.70
C GLN A 26 -33.88 25.18 -4.30
N ALA A 27 -32.77 25.20 -3.54
CA ALA A 27 -31.45 25.65 -3.98
C ALA A 27 -30.91 24.90 -5.21
N TYR A 28 -31.44 23.73 -5.53
CA TYR A 28 -31.01 22.85 -6.62
C TYR A 28 -32.12 22.57 -7.65
N ALA A 29 -33.20 23.32 -7.64
CA ALA A 29 -34.37 23.10 -8.49
C ALA A 29 -34.04 23.14 -10.00
N GLU A 30 -33.04 23.92 -10.42
CA GLU A 30 -32.55 24.01 -11.79
C GLU A 30 -31.90 22.71 -12.31
N PHE A 31 -31.38 21.87 -11.39
CA PHE A 31 -30.73 20.59 -11.73
C PHE A 31 -31.70 19.41 -11.70
N ARG A 32 -33.03 19.64 -11.76
CA ARG A 32 -34.06 18.58 -11.72
C ARG A 32 -33.82 17.48 -12.78
N GLU A 33 -33.25 17.84 -13.90
CA GLU A 33 -32.96 16.90 -15.01
C GLU A 33 -31.94 15.82 -14.61
N VAL A 34 -31.00 16.12 -13.70
CA VAL A 34 -30.00 15.17 -13.17
C VAL A 34 -30.67 14.00 -12.44
N PHE A 35 -31.91 14.19 -11.96
CA PHE A 35 -32.64 13.18 -11.21
C PHE A 35 -33.69 12.43 -12.06
N SER A 36 -33.74 12.70 -13.40
CA SER A 36 -34.71 12.06 -14.30
C SER A 36 -34.42 10.57 -14.50
N LYS A 37 -35.46 9.74 -14.28
CA LYS A 37 -35.41 8.29 -14.55
C LYS A 37 -35.43 8.00 -16.04
N GLU A 38 -36.20 8.78 -16.77
CA GLU A 38 -36.40 8.61 -18.24
C GLU A 38 -35.12 8.92 -19.02
N ARG A 39 -34.41 9.97 -18.58
CA ARG A 39 -33.11 10.32 -19.22
C ARG A 39 -32.05 9.28 -18.90
N ALA A 40 -31.99 8.79 -17.67
CA ALA A 40 -31.05 7.76 -17.25
C ALA A 40 -31.28 6.38 -17.90
N ALA A 41 -32.48 6.14 -18.44
CA ALA A 41 -32.81 4.91 -19.14
C ALA A 41 -32.44 4.93 -20.64
N ARG A 42 -32.11 6.10 -21.19
CA ARG A 42 -31.72 6.23 -22.59
C ARG A 42 -30.31 5.69 -22.84
N LEU A 43 -30.11 5.13 -24.02
CA LEU A 43 -28.78 4.71 -24.45
C LEU A 43 -27.84 5.93 -24.51
N PRO A 44 -26.70 5.93 -23.78
CA PRO A 44 -25.74 7.03 -23.84
C PRO A 44 -25.03 7.07 -25.21
N ALA A 45 -24.57 8.25 -25.63
CA ALA A 45 -23.67 8.40 -26.77
C ALA A 45 -22.29 7.83 -26.46
N HIS A 46 -21.55 7.42 -27.47
CA HIS A 46 -20.15 7.04 -27.35
C HIS A 46 -19.28 8.19 -26.82
N GLN A 47 -18.34 7.89 -25.96
CA GLN A 47 -17.49 8.85 -25.31
C GLN A 47 -16.04 8.34 -25.30
N PRO A 48 -15.03 9.21 -25.13
CA PRO A 48 -13.63 8.79 -25.08
C PRO A 48 -13.29 7.80 -23.96
N TRP A 49 -14.17 7.65 -22.97
CA TRP A 49 -14.01 6.74 -21.82
C TRP A 49 -14.89 5.49 -21.92
N ASP A 50 -15.31 5.12 -23.12
CA ASP A 50 -16.04 3.87 -23.34
C ASP A 50 -15.22 2.66 -22.87
N CYS A 51 -15.91 1.64 -22.39
CA CYS A 51 -15.28 0.47 -21.80
C CYS A 51 -14.73 -0.47 -22.87
N ALA A 52 -13.42 -0.52 -23.03
CA ALA A 52 -12.76 -1.53 -23.84
C ALA A 52 -12.66 -2.88 -23.13
N ILE A 53 -12.75 -3.96 -23.90
CA ILE A 53 -12.56 -5.33 -23.43
C ILE A 53 -11.36 -5.95 -24.16
N ASP A 54 -10.16 -5.59 -23.70
CA ASP A 54 -8.93 -6.15 -24.27
C ASP A 54 -8.72 -7.59 -23.77
N LEU A 55 -8.48 -8.49 -24.70
CA LEU A 55 -8.24 -9.90 -24.38
C LEU A 55 -6.74 -10.22 -24.41
N LEU A 56 -6.35 -11.21 -23.63
CA LEU A 56 -5.01 -11.78 -23.68
C LEU A 56 -4.70 -12.30 -25.10
N PRO A 57 -3.42 -12.24 -25.54
CA PRO A 57 -3.03 -12.72 -26.87
C PRO A 57 -3.52 -14.15 -27.12
N ASN A 58 -4.13 -14.37 -28.29
CA ASN A 58 -4.69 -15.66 -28.74
C ASN A 58 -5.85 -16.21 -27.87
N ALA A 59 -6.43 -15.41 -26.99
CA ALA A 59 -7.59 -15.81 -26.20
C ALA A 59 -8.89 -15.50 -26.98
N SER A 60 -9.85 -16.42 -26.87
CA SER A 60 -11.21 -16.24 -27.41
C SER A 60 -12.22 -16.30 -26.28
N PRO A 61 -13.27 -15.47 -26.28
CA PRO A 61 -14.31 -15.55 -25.28
C PRO A 61 -14.99 -16.93 -25.30
N PRO A 62 -15.17 -17.54 -24.13
CA PRO A 62 -15.74 -18.90 -24.04
C PRO A 62 -17.24 -18.89 -24.32
N ARG A 63 -17.76 -20.08 -24.61
CA ARG A 63 -19.20 -20.33 -24.69
C ARG A 63 -19.64 -20.98 -23.38
N GLY A 64 -20.27 -20.20 -22.50
CA GLY A 64 -20.80 -20.66 -21.22
C GLY A 64 -22.04 -21.57 -21.39
N ARG A 65 -22.58 -22.01 -20.27
CA ARG A 65 -23.80 -22.84 -20.22
C ARG A 65 -25.02 -22.00 -19.85
N ILE A 66 -26.20 -22.44 -20.31
CA ILE A 66 -27.48 -21.90 -19.85
C ILE A 66 -27.77 -22.42 -18.45
N TYR A 67 -28.15 -21.54 -17.55
CA TYR A 67 -28.58 -21.88 -16.21
C TYR A 67 -30.10 -22.16 -16.19
N PRO A 68 -30.57 -23.20 -15.51
CA PRO A 68 -31.98 -23.39 -15.30
C PRO A 68 -32.52 -22.30 -14.37
N LEU A 69 -33.61 -21.67 -14.75
CA LEU A 69 -34.30 -20.66 -13.97
C LEU A 69 -35.62 -21.19 -13.44
N SER A 70 -36.01 -20.77 -12.24
CA SER A 70 -37.36 -21.03 -11.71
C SER A 70 -38.39 -20.20 -12.47
N LEU A 71 -39.67 -20.55 -12.35
CA LEU A 71 -40.74 -19.82 -13.03
C LEU A 71 -40.82 -18.34 -12.71
N PRO A 72 -40.63 -17.90 -11.44
CA PRO A 72 -40.53 -16.45 -11.13
C PRO A 72 -39.30 -15.77 -11.75
N GLU A 73 -38.15 -16.46 -11.77
CA GLU A 73 -36.93 -15.94 -12.39
C GLU A 73 -37.08 -15.83 -13.92
N SER A 74 -37.75 -16.79 -14.56
CA SER A 74 -38.02 -16.74 -16.00
C SER A 74 -38.85 -15.53 -16.40
N LYS A 75 -39.94 -15.25 -15.65
CA LYS A 75 -40.75 -14.04 -15.86
C LYS A 75 -39.95 -12.76 -15.64
N ALA A 76 -39.16 -12.70 -14.59
CA ALA A 76 -38.29 -11.55 -14.31
C ALA A 76 -37.23 -11.36 -15.40
N MET A 77 -36.75 -12.43 -16.04
CA MET A 77 -35.81 -12.39 -17.15
C MET A 77 -36.48 -11.82 -18.41
N GLU A 78 -37.69 -12.25 -18.75
CA GLU A 78 -38.46 -11.71 -19.89
C GLU A 78 -38.64 -10.20 -19.74
N GLU A 79 -39.18 -9.76 -18.60
CA GLU A 79 -39.37 -8.33 -18.28
C GLU A 79 -38.06 -7.53 -18.35
N TYR A 80 -36.96 -8.11 -17.86
CA TYR A 80 -35.64 -7.49 -17.94
C TYR A 80 -35.17 -7.33 -19.39
N ILE A 81 -35.29 -8.40 -20.21
CA ILE A 81 -34.85 -8.38 -21.60
C ILE A 81 -35.67 -7.36 -22.39
N GLU A 82 -37.02 -7.36 -22.26
CA GLU A 82 -37.88 -6.39 -22.93
C GLU A 82 -37.52 -4.96 -22.56
N THR A 83 -37.33 -4.67 -21.28
CA THR A 83 -36.94 -3.36 -20.78
C THR A 83 -35.58 -2.93 -21.32
N ALA A 84 -34.60 -3.83 -21.32
CA ALA A 84 -33.23 -3.56 -21.75
C ALA A 84 -33.16 -3.38 -23.30
N LEU A 85 -33.94 -4.13 -24.09
CA LEU A 85 -34.06 -3.96 -25.52
C LEU A 85 -34.75 -2.60 -25.88
N ALA A 86 -35.84 -2.26 -25.19
CA ALA A 86 -36.54 -1.01 -25.35
C ALA A 86 -35.67 0.21 -25.05
N ALA A 87 -34.78 0.09 -24.02
CA ALA A 87 -33.80 1.09 -23.65
C ALA A 87 -32.60 1.15 -24.61
N GLY A 88 -32.44 0.14 -25.48
CA GLY A 88 -31.26 -0.01 -26.34
C GLY A 88 -29.98 -0.42 -25.63
N HIS A 89 -30.07 -0.87 -24.38
CA HIS A 89 -28.92 -1.29 -23.56
C HIS A 89 -28.34 -2.63 -24.02
N ILE A 90 -29.18 -3.49 -24.58
CA ILE A 90 -28.79 -4.75 -25.22
C ILE A 90 -29.34 -4.80 -26.66
N GLN A 91 -28.76 -5.69 -27.45
CA GLN A 91 -29.23 -6.01 -28.79
C GLN A 91 -29.14 -7.52 -29.07
N PRO A 92 -29.90 -8.07 -30.03
CA PRO A 92 -29.71 -9.45 -30.47
C PRO A 92 -28.30 -9.67 -30.97
N SER A 93 -27.72 -10.83 -30.67
CA SER A 93 -26.33 -11.14 -31.00
C SER A 93 -26.20 -12.38 -31.88
N THR A 94 -25.21 -12.35 -32.77
CA THR A 94 -24.73 -13.50 -33.54
C THR A 94 -23.33 -13.94 -33.08
N SER A 95 -22.86 -13.43 -31.94
CA SER A 95 -21.53 -13.68 -31.38
C SER A 95 -21.25 -15.17 -31.21
N PRO A 96 -20.02 -15.62 -31.49
CA PRO A 96 -19.58 -16.99 -31.13
C PRO A 96 -19.42 -17.18 -29.63
N ALA A 97 -19.27 -16.07 -28.87
CA ALA A 97 -19.19 -16.07 -27.42
C ALA A 97 -20.57 -16.11 -26.78
N ALA A 98 -20.68 -16.66 -25.59
CA ALA A 98 -21.91 -16.60 -24.81
C ALA A 98 -21.62 -16.81 -23.31
N ALA A 99 -22.14 -15.94 -22.46
CA ALA A 99 -22.12 -16.10 -21.02
C ALA A 99 -23.48 -16.59 -20.50
N GLY A 100 -23.51 -17.25 -19.35
CA GLY A 100 -24.75 -17.69 -18.75
C GLY A 100 -25.46 -16.60 -17.96
N PHE A 101 -26.79 -16.56 -18.05
CA PHE A 101 -27.64 -15.62 -17.30
C PHE A 101 -28.20 -16.27 -16.05
N PHE A 102 -28.21 -15.57 -14.91
CA PHE A 102 -28.80 -16.03 -13.65
C PHE A 102 -29.26 -14.87 -12.77
N PHE A 103 -29.99 -15.17 -11.71
CA PHE A 103 -30.42 -14.17 -10.74
C PHE A 103 -29.73 -14.31 -9.39
N VAL A 104 -29.55 -13.17 -8.70
CA VAL A 104 -29.14 -13.10 -7.31
C VAL A 104 -30.21 -12.34 -6.52
N GLY A 105 -30.70 -12.92 -5.42
CA GLY A 105 -31.65 -12.28 -4.54
C GLY A 105 -31.12 -11.01 -3.91
N LYS A 106 -31.91 -9.95 -3.92
CA LYS A 106 -31.62 -8.71 -3.16
C LYS A 106 -32.12 -8.86 -1.73
N LYS A 107 -31.64 -7.99 -0.82
CA LYS A 107 -32.08 -7.95 0.59
C LYS A 107 -33.55 -7.56 0.74
N ASP A 108 -34.09 -6.81 -0.19
CA ASP A 108 -35.48 -6.36 -0.27
C ASP A 108 -36.43 -7.40 -0.90
N GLY A 109 -35.96 -8.62 -1.14
CA GLY A 109 -36.73 -9.68 -1.78
C GLY A 109 -36.78 -9.62 -3.32
N GLY A 110 -36.22 -8.55 -3.94
CA GLY A 110 -36.15 -8.43 -5.39
C GLY A 110 -35.06 -9.31 -6.01
N LEU A 111 -35.12 -9.52 -7.32
CA LEU A 111 -34.13 -10.24 -8.12
C LEU A 111 -33.18 -9.24 -8.79
N ARG A 112 -31.87 -9.59 -8.83
CA ARG A 112 -30.86 -8.88 -9.58
C ARG A 112 -30.38 -9.75 -10.74
N PRO A 113 -30.55 -9.33 -12.00
CA PRO A 113 -29.98 -10.03 -13.13
C PRO A 113 -28.45 -9.98 -13.07
N CYS A 114 -27.82 -11.09 -13.33
CA CYS A 114 -26.38 -11.25 -13.37
C CYS A 114 -25.96 -12.10 -14.56
N ILE A 115 -24.82 -11.75 -15.16
CA ILE A 115 -24.20 -12.53 -16.21
C ILE A 115 -22.92 -13.15 -15.68
N ASP A 116 -22.68 -14.39 -16.02
CA ASP A 116 -21.48 -15.11 -15.58
C ASP A 116 -20.27 -14.82 -16.48
N TYR A 117 -19.64 -13.72 -16.24
CA TYR A 117 -18.43 -13.34 -16.98
C TYR A 117 -17.12 -13.86 -16.37
N ARG A 118 -17.15 -14.85 -15.46
CA ARG A 118 -15.91 -15.35 -14.81
C ARG A 118 -14.87 -15.82 -15.82
N ASP A 119 -15.30 -16.55 -16.85
CA ASP A 119 -14.42 -17.06 -17.88
C ASP A 119 -13.91 -15.96 -18.81
N LEU A 120 -14.76 -14.98 -19.18
CA LEU A 120 -14.35 -13.80 -19.91
C LEU A 120 -13.36 -12.96 -19.09
N ASN A 121 -13.64 -12.75 -17.81
CA ASN A 121 -12.78 -11.99 -16.91
C ASN A 121 -11.39 -12.62 -16.75
N ALA A 122 -11.30 -13.97 -16.82
CA ALA A 122 -10.02 -14.69 -16.71
C ALA A 122 -9.09 -14.43 -17.90
N ILE A 123 -9.65 -14.06 -19.07
CA ILE A 123 -8.90 -13.78 -20.30
C ILE A 123 -8.86 -12.28 -20.66
N THR A 124 -9.50 -11.43 -19.86
CA THR A 124 -9.49 -9.97 -20.05
C THR A 124 -8.24 -9.36 -19.42
N VAL A 125 -7.56 -8.47 -20.14
CA VAL A 125 -6.44 -7.70 -19.61
C VAL A 125 -6.96 -6.74 -18.54
N PRO A 126 -6.45 -6.82 -17.30
CA PRO A 126 -6.88 -5.90 -16.24
C PRO A 126 -6.51 -4.46 -16.54
N TYR A 127 -7.46 -3.54 -16.36
CA TYR A 127 -7.20 -2.11 -16.42
C TYR A 127 -6.68 -1.62 -15.05
N PRO A 128 -5.40 -1.21 -14.94
CA PRO A 128 -4.75 -0.96 -13.65
C PRO A 128 -5.07 0.42 -13.06
N TYR A 129 -6.31 0.89 -13.17
CA TYR A 129 -6.70 2.16 -12.58
C TYR A 129 -6.96 2.01 -11.07
N PRO A 130 -6.29 2.80 -10.19
CA PRO A 130 -6.40 2.65 -8.76
C PRO A 130 -7.75 3.14 -8.23
N LEU A 131 -8.40 2.33 -7.40
CA LEU A 131 -9.53 2.79 -6.59
C LEU A 131 -9.01 3.63 -5.41
N PRO A 132 -9.74 4.67 -4.96
CA PRO A 132 -9.36 5.46 -3.80
C PRO A 132 -9.24 4.60 -2.54
N LEU A 133 -8.20 4.83 -1.75
CA LEU A 133 -8.06 4.18 -0.46
C LEU A 133 -9.11 4.73 0.51
N VAL A 134 -9.98 3.87 1.03
CA VAL A 134 -11.06 4.27 1.96
C VAL A 134 -10.53 5.05 3.16
N PRO A 135 -9.43 4.65 3.84
CA PRO A 135 -8.86 5.45 4.93
C PRO A 135 -8.49 6.86 4.51
N ALA A 136 -7.77 7.03 3.40
CA ALA A 136 -7.35 8.33 2.90
C ALA A 136 -8.55 9.22 2.50
N ALA A 137 -9.60 8.63 1.91
CA ALA A 137 -10.84 9.34 1.60
C ALA A 137 -11.54 9.86 2.86
N LEU A 138 -11.55 9.06 3.93
CA LEU A 138 -12.18 9.46 5.20
C LEU A 138 -11.39 10.55 5.94
N GLU A 139 -10.08 10.63 5.77
CA GLU A 139 -9.23 11.66 6.36
C GLU A 139 -9.51 13.06 5.80
N GLN A 140 -9.89 13.15 4.52
CA GLN A 140 -10.27 14.42 3.87
C GLN A 140 -11.49 15.08 4.53
N LEU A 141 -12.30 14.34 5.29
CA LEU A 141 -13.49 14.83 5.98
C LEU A 141 -13.20 15.61 7.26
N ARG A 142 -11.93 15.80 7.59
CA ARG A 142 -11.49 16.57 8.75
C ARG A 142 -12.08 17.98 8.74
N GLY A 143 -12.70 18.37 9.85
CA GLY A 143 -13.29 19.71 10.03
C GLY A 143 -14.59 19.94 9.27
N ALA A 144 -15.06 19.00 8.46
CA ALA A 144 -16.36 19.09 7.80
C ALA A 144 -17.51 19.06 8.81
N ARG A 145 -18.55 19.85 8.52
CA ARG A 145 -19.75 19.99 9.37
C ARG A 145 -21.01 19.61 8.63
N LEU A 146 -21.03 19.73 7.32
CA LEU A 146 -22.16 19.45 6.44
C LEU A 146 -21.76 18.46 5.36
N PHE A 147 -22.68 17.57 5.07
CA PHE A 147 -22.49 16.48 4.13
C PHE A 147 -23.68 16.34 3.20
N THR A 148 -23.43 16.13 1.92
CA THR A 148 -24.43 15.70 0.95
C THR A 148 -23.95 14.43 0.29
N LYS A 149 -24.74 13.34 0.40
CA LYS A 149 -24.47 12.09 -0.31
C LYS A 149 -25.35 11.99 -1.53
N LEU A 150 -24.75 11.66 -2.67
CA LEU A 150 -25.40 11.38 -3.94
C LEU A 150 -25.11 9.94 -4.36
N ASP A 151 -26.13 9.20 -4.84
CA ASP A 151 -26.04 7.82 -5.35
C ASP A 151 -26.37 7.86 -6.84
N LEU A 152 -25.43 7.48 -7.69
CA LEU A 152 -25.63 7.52 -9.14
C LEU A 152 -26.63 6.46 -9.58
N ARG A 153 -27.51 6.84 -10.52
CA ARG A 153 -28.53 5.95 -11.09
C ARG A 153 -27.96 5.12 -12.22
N SER A 154 -28.02 3.79 -12.06
CA SER A 154 -27.57 2.85 -13.09
C SER A 154 -26.17 3.19 -13.64
N ALA A 155 -25.26 3.57 -12.73
CA ALA A 155 -23.97 4.17 -13.02
C ALA A 155 -23.22 3.51 -14.17
N TYR A 156 -23.12 2.19 -14.16
CA TYR A 156 -22.39 1.45 -15.19
C TYR A 156 -23.10 1.48 -16.57
N ASN A 157 -24.44 1.50 -16.61
CA ASN A 157 -25.18 1.59 -17.86
C ASN A 157 -25.09 2.98 -18.52
N LEU A 158 -24.49 3.97 -17.84
CA LEU A 158 -24.22 5.30 -18.41
C LEU A 158 -22.92 5.34 -19.21
N VAL A 159 -22.18 4.25 -19.26
CA VAL A 159 -20.96 4.09 -20.05
C VAL A 159 -21.21 3.05 -21.14
N ARG A 160 -20.77 3.34 -22.38
CA ARG A 160 -20.85 2.41 -23.50
C ARG A 160 -19.74 1.36 -23.42
N ILE A 161 -19.97 0.23 -24.07
CA ILE A 161 -18.89 -0.64 -24.52
C ILE A 161 -18.27 0.01 -25.76
N CYS A 162 -16.93 -0.10 -25.93
CA CYS A 162 -16.26 0.36 -27.13
C CYS A 162 -16.85 -0.30 -28.35
N GLU A 163 -17.00 0.49 -29.41
CA GLU A 163 -17.51 -0.01 -30.71
C GLU A 163 -16.64 -1.17 -31.22
N GLY A 164 -17.27 -2.29 -31.53
CA GLY A 164 -16.60 -3.52 -31.94
C GLY A 164 -16.22 -4.48 -30.80
N ASP A 165 -16.47 -4.13 -29.53
CA ASP A 165 -16.25 -4.98 -28.36
C ASP A 165 -17.55 -5.58 -27.79
N GLU A 166 -18.70 -5.12 -28.27
CA GLU A 166 -20.01 -5.52 -27.74
C GLU A 166 -20.24 -7.02 -27.82
N TRP A 167 -19.81 -7.67 -28.91
CA TRP A 167 -19.95 -9.11 -29.11
C TRP A 167 -19.28 -9.97 -28.05
N LYS A 168 -18.24 -9.44 -27.37
CA LYS A 168 -17.53 -10.11 -26.27
C LYS A 168 -18.41 -10.23 -25.03
N THR A 169 -19.39 -9.35 -24.87
CA THR A 169 -20.35 -9.33 -23.76
C THR A 169 -21.55 -10.22 -23.98
N ALA A 170 -21.59 -11.00 -25.05
CA ALA A 170 -22.75 -11.78 -25.42
C ALA A 170 -23.12 -12.78 -24.32
N PHE A 171 -24.43 -12.91 -24.11
CA PHE A 171 -25.01 -13.85 -23.18
C PHE A 171 -26.23 -14.53 -23.79
N HIS A 172 -26.50 -15.74 -23.37
CA HIS A 172 -27.62 -16.51 -23.86
C HIS A 172 -28.62 -16.82 -22.74
N THR A 173 -29.87 -16.89 -23.17
CA THR A 173 -31.01 -17.24 -22.33
C THR A 173 -31.86 -18.27 -23.07
N THR A 174 -32.91 -18.78 -22.44
CA THR A 174 -33.91 -19.65 -23.09
C THR A 174 -34.71 -18.90 -24.18
N HIS A 175 -34.69 -17.56 -24.20
CA HIS A 175 -35.45 -16.71 -25.12
C HIS A 175 -34.62 -16.08 -26.24
N GLY A 176 -33.31 -16.27 -26.23
CA GLY A 176 -32.45 -15.76 -27.27
C GLY A 176 -31.02 -15.48 -26.85
N HIS A 177 -30.27 -14.94 -27.78
CA HIS A 177 -28.86 -14.57 -27.62
C HIS A 177 -28.74 -13.06 -27.78
N TYR A 178 -28.14 -12.39 -26.82
CA TYR A 178 -28.05 -10.93 -26.69
C TYR A 178 -26.64 -10.50 -26.32
N GLU A 179 -26.31 -9.26 -26.66
CA GLU A 179 -25.06 -8.60 -26.25
C GLU A 179 -25.33 -7.22 -25.69
N TYR A 180 -24.45 -6.72 -24.82
CA TYR A 180 -24.58 -5.41 -24.22
C TYR A 180 -23.94 -4.33 -25.07
N ARG A 181 -24.64 -3.21 -25.22
CA ARG A 181 -24.14 -1.95 -25.79
C ARG A 181 -23.64 -1.00 -24.71
N VAL A 182 -24.04 -1.20 -23.48
CA VAL A 182 -23.61 -0.45 -22.29
C VAL A 182 -22.82 -1.37 -21.36
N MET A 183 -22.03 -0.80 -20.51
CA MET A 183 -21.17 -1.54 -19.56
C MET A 183 -22.03 -2.32 -18.55
N PRO A 184 -22.03 -3.67 -18.57
CA PRO A 184 -22.81 -4.48 -17.65
C PRO A 184 -22.11 -4.64 -16.30
N PHE A 185 -22.87 -5.02 -15.28
CA PHE A 185 -22.27 -5.51 -14.03
C PHE A 185 -21.45 -6.77 -14.28
N SER A 186 -20.49 -7.07 -13.43
CA SER A 186 -19.70 -8.32 -13.41
C SER A 186 -18.50 -8.41 -14.36
N LEU A 187 -18.24 -7.45 -15.25
CA LEU A 187 -16.95 -7.36 -15.95
C LEU A 187 -15.84 -6.87 -15.00
N THR A 188 -14.64 -7.41 -15.16
CA THR A 188 -13.51 -7.14 -14.25
C THR A 188 -13.07 -5.67 -14.24
N ASN A 189 -13.11 -4.99 -15.40
CA ASN A 189 -12.61 -3.62 -15.55
C ASN A 189 -13.64 -2.54 -15.20
N VAL A 190 -14.91 -2.90 -15.00
CA VAL A 190 -16.02 -1.96 -14.74
C VAL A 190 -15.73 -0.98 -13.59
N PRO A 191 -15.28 -1.41 -12.41
CA PRO A 191 -15.01 -0.48 -11.31
C PRO A 191 -13.89 0.51 -11.65
N ALA A 192 -12.85 0.05 -12.34
CA ALA A 192 -11.69 0.86 -12.72
C ALA A 192 -12.04 1.90 -13.79
N VAL A 193 -12.76 1.49 -14.83
CA VAL A 193 -13.22 2.39 -15.92
C VAL A 193 -14.15 3.46 -15.36
N PHE A 194 -15.12 3.06 -14.52
CA PHE A 194 -16.07 4.01 -13.94
C PHE A 194 -15.39 4.97 -12.96
N GLN A 195 -14.43 4.49 -12.14
CA GLN A 195 -13.67 5.36 -11.26
C GLN A 195 -12.80 6.35 -12.05
N ALA A 196 -12.21 5.93 -13.16
CA ALA A 196 -11.44 6.82 -14.03
C ALA A 196 -12.32 7.94 -14.61
N LEU A 197 -13.53 7.60 -15.08
CA LEU A 197 -14.52 8.57 -15.55
C LEU A 197 -14.86 9.58 -14.45
N ILE A 198 -15.26 9.11 -13.27
CA ILE A 198 -15.68 9.98 -12.16
C ILE A 198 -14.52 10.86 -11.68
N ASN A 199 -13.31 10.32 -11.62
CA ASN A 199 -12.13 11.12 -11.30
C ASN A 199 -11.85 12.20 -12.35
N GLY A 200 -12.04 11.91 -13.62
CA GLY A 200 -11.92 12.91 -14.70
C GLY A 200 -12.96 14.03 -14.58
N VAL A 201 -14.22 13.69 -14.27
CA VAL A 201 -15.30 14.67 -14.09
C VAL A 201 -15.07 15.60 -12.91
N PHE A 202 -14.48 15.11 -11.81
CA PHE A 202 -14.29 15.87 -10.57
C PHE A 202 -12.85 16.17 -10.22
N GLN A 203 -11.89 16.04 -11.13
CA GLN A 203 -10.45 16.07 -10.90
C GLN A 203 -9.99 17.23 -10.00
N ASP A 204 -10.48 18.44 -10.22
CA ASP A 204 -10.12 19.65 -9.48
C ASP A 204 -10.87 19.84 -8.15
N LEU A 205 -11.98 19.09 -7.96
CA LEU A 205 -12.82 19.11 -6.75
C LEU A 205 -12.46 17.98 -5.77
N LEU A 206 -11.82 16.91 -6.26
CA LEU A 206 -11.41 15.79 -5.41
C LEU A 206 -10.45 16.27 -4.33
N GLY A 207 -10.75 15.94 -3.07
CA GLY A 207 -10.00 16.38 -1.90
C GLY A 207 -10.25 17.84 -1.47
N LYS A 208 -11.01 18.61 -2.26
CA LYS A 208 -11.36 20.01 -1.97
C LYS A 208 -12.87 20.20 -1.74
N GLY A 209 -13.53 19.24 -1.14
CA GLY A 209 -14.96 19.28 -0.87
C GLY A 209 -15.75 18.14 -1.48
N VAL A 210 -15.12 17.28 -2.31
CA VAL A 210 -15.76 16.13 -2.97
C VAL A 210 -14.91 14.88 -2.80
N ILE A 211 -15.56 13.78 -2.43
CA ILE A 211 -15.02 12.42 -2.47
C ILE A 211 -15.93 11.61 -3.37
N ALA A 212 -15.34 10.86 -4.29
CA ALA A 212 -16.05 9.94 -5.15
C ALA A 212 -15.47 8.53 -5.05
N TYR A 213 -16.33 7.57 -4.79
CA TYR A 213 -15.97 6.16 -4.70
C TYR A 213 -16.96 5.34 -5.54
N ILE A 214 -16.56 5.03 -6.75
CA ILE A 214 -17.40 4.39 -7.77
C ILE A 214 -18.69 5.21 -7.96
N ASP A 215 -19.86 4.69 -7.55
CA ASP A 215 -21.20 5.28 -7.73
C ASP A 215 -21.65 6.17 -6.55
N ASP A 216 -20.91 6.16 -5.43
CA ASP A 216 -21.16 6.96 -4.23
C ASP A 216 -20.35 8.27 -4.26
N ILE A 217 -21.00 9.43 -4.33
CA ILE A 217 -20.37 10.74 -4.25
C ILE A 217 -20.74 11.40 -2.91
N LEU A 218 -19.73 11.88 -2.19
CA LEU A 218 -19.88 12.64 -0.96
C LEU A 218 -19.33 14.04 -1.12
N VAL A 219 -20.20 15.03 -0.99
CA VAL A 219 -19.84 16.45 -0.89
C VAL A 219 -19.77 16.84 0.57
N TYR A 220 -18.70 17.52 0.97
CA TYR A 220 -18.47 17.94 2.36
C TYR A 220 -17.93 19.37 2.43
N SER A 221 -18.29 20.11 3.49
CA SER A 221 -17.89 21.52 3.65
C SER A 221 -17.94 21.94 5.12
N LYS A 222 -17.28 23.06 5.44
CA LYS A 222 -17.23 23.63 6.79
C LYS A 222 -18.40 24.56 7.07
N SER A 223 -18.94 25.27 6.05
CA SER A 223 -20.07 26.19 6.14
C SER A 223 -21.20 25.81 5.19
N LEU A 224 -22.41 26.34 5.42
CA LEU A 224 -23.56 26.09 4.55
C LEU A 224 -23.42 26.78 3.20
N GLU A 225 -22.84 27.96 3.16
CA GLU A 225 -22.64 28.73 1.94
C GLU A 225 -21.69 28.01 0.98
N GLU A 226 -20.53 27.61 1.50
CA GLU A 226 -19.55 26.78 0.77
C GLU A 226 -20.19 25.47 0.30
N HIS A 227 -21.01 24.86 1.17
CA HIS A 227 -21.64 23.58 0.86
C HIS A 227 -22.63 23.66 -0.31
N VAL A 228 -23.43 24.73 -0.35
CA VAL A 228 -24.38 24.96 -1.47
C VAL A 228 -23.62 25.15 -2.77
N LEU A 229 -22.51 25.89 -2.77
CA LEU A 229 -21.66 26.10 -3.96
C LEU A 229 -21.05 24.78 -4.44
N HIS A 230 -20.49 23.98 -3.55
CA HIS A 230 -19.91 22.68 -3.93
C HIS A 230 -20.97 21.72 -4.50
N VAL A 231 -22.16 21.64 -3.90
CA VAL A 231 -23.23 20.76 -4.40
C VAL A 231 -23.72 21.24 -5.76
N ARG A 232 -23.87 22.55 -5.97
CA ARG A 232 -24.26 23.12 -7.27
C ARG A 232 -23.23 22.77 -8.37
N GLU A 233 -21.97 22.93 -8.08
CA GLU A 233 -20.88 22.59 -9.00
C GLU A 233 -20.89 21.09 -9.35
N VAL A 234 -21.04 20.22 -8.34
CA VAL A 234 -21.16 18.78 -8.58
C VAL A 234 -22.36 18.45 -9.46
N LEU A 235 -23.56 19.01 -9.17
CA LEU A 235 -24.76 18.77 -9.98
C LEU A 235 -24.61 19.30 -11.40
N SER A 236 -23.99 20.48 -11.59
CA SER A 236 -23.68 21.06 -12.91
C SER A 236 -22.81 20.13 -13.75
N ARG A 237 -21.77 19.55 -13.14
CA ARG A 237 -20.89 18.60 -13.84
C ARG A 237 -21.60 17.29 -14.16
N LEU A 238 -22.39 16.76 -13.24
CA LEU A 238 -23.21 15.57 -13.50
C LEU A 238 -24.15 15.80 -14.68
N GLN A 239 -24.81 16.98 -14.77
CA GLN A 239 -25.67 17.36 -15.89
C GLN A 239 -24.90 17.45 -17.20
N ARG A 240 -23.73 18.11 -17.20
CA ARG A 240 -22.87 18.28 -18.39
C ARG A 240 -22.36 16.96 -18.96
N HIS A 241 -22.06 16.01 -18.07
CA HIS A 241 -21.56 14.68 -18.45
C HIS A 241 -22.65 13.60 -18.52
N HIS A 242 -23.93 14.00 -18.50
CA HIS A 242 -25.08 13.09 -18.58
C HIS A 242 -25.06 11.97 -17.54
N LEU A 243 -24.60 12.28 -16.33
CA LEU A 243 -24.63 11.39 -15.19
C LEU A 243 -25.87 11.67 -14.34
N TYR A 244 -26.61 10.65 -13.99
CA TYR A 244 -27.90 10.77 -13.32
C TYR A 244 -27.87 10.21 -11.91
N VAL A 245 -28.70 10.79 -11.02
CA VAL A 245 -28.71 10.53 -9.59
C VAL A 245 -30.06 9.99 -9.13
N LYS A 246 -30.06 9.10 -8.15
CA LYS A 246 -31.28 8.60 -7.50
C LYS A 246 -31.69 9.53 -6.37
N LEU A 247 -32.68 10.39 -6.58
CA LEU A 247 -33.14 11.36 -5.57
C LEU A 247 -33.54 10.67 -4.25
N GLU A 248 -34.22 9.53 -4.38
CA GLU A 248 -34.71 8.72 -3.26
C GLU A 248 -33.60 8.17 -2.33
N LYS A 249 -32.36 8.16 -2.80
CA LYS A 249 -31.18 7.73 -2.04
C LYS A 249 -30.27 8.86 -1.60
N CYS A 250 -30.52 10.07 -2.08
CA CYS A 250 -29.72 11.24 -1.74
C CYS A 250 -30.01 11.73 -0.32
N LYS A 251 -28.99 12.29 0.28
CA LYS A 251 -29.09 12.96 1.59
C LYS A 251 -28.42 14.32 1.48
N PHE A 252 -29.22 15.39 1.51
CA PHE A 252 -28.74 16.76 1.40
C PHE A 252 -28.53 17.42 2.76
N HIS A 253 -27.50 18.25 2.89
CA HIS A 253 -27.23 19.14 4.03
C HIS A 253 -27.29 18.44 5.39
N ARG A 254 -26.78 17.23 5.50
CA ARG A 254 -26.79 16.47 6.74
C ARG A 254 -25.56 16.76 7.60
N THR A 255 -25.75 16.82 8.91
CA THR A 255 -24.65 16.89 9.89
C THR A 255 -24.05 15.53 10.20
N THR A 256 -24.74 14.46 9.79
CA THR A 256 -24.31 13.07 9.93
C THR A 256 -24.73 12.29 8.69
N VAL A 257 -23.82 11.48 8.14
CA VAL A 257 -24.04 10.69 6.93
C VAL A 257 -23.39 9.32 7.03
N THR A 258 -24.02 8.30 6.46
CA THR A 258 -23.40 6.99 6.28
C THR A 258 -22.71 6.93 4.92
N PHE A 259 -21.38 6.75 4.91
CA PHE A 259 -20.59 6.67 3.70
C PHE A 259 -19.54 5.57 3.83
N LEU A 260 -19.37 4.74 2.80
CA LEU A 260 -18.45 3.60 2.74
C LEU A 260 -18.51 2.66 3.98
N GLY A 261 -19.68 2.55 4.59
CA GLY A 261 -19.87 1.68 5.75
C GLY A 261 -19.57 2.29 7.11
N TYR A 262 -19.26 3.59 7.16
CA TYR A 262 -19.01 4.36 8.37
C TYR A 262 -20.06 5.44 8.56
N MET A 263 -20.38 5.73 9.80
CA MET A 263 -21.17 6.91 10.17
C MET A 263 -20.22 8.06 10.43
N ILE A 264 -20.33 9.11 9.64
CA ILE A 264 -19.45 10.28 9.65
C ILE A 264 -20.22 11.46 10.24
N SER A 265 -19.61 12.15 11.18
CA SER A 265 -20.16 13.34 11.83
C SER A 265 -19.06 14.34 12.18
N ARG A 266 -19.44 15.54 12.64
CA ARG A 266 -18.49 16.51 13.20
C ARG A 266 -17.67 15.96 14.37
N ARG A 267 -18.21 14.97 15.11
CA ARG A 267 -17.53 14.37 16.27
C ARG A 267 -16.43 13.41 15.87
N GLY A 268 -16.46 12.91 14.65
CA GLY A 268 -15.54 11.90 14.13
C GLY A 268 -16.27 10.81 13.36
N MET A 269 -15.70 9.63 13.38
CA MET A 269 -16.13 8.47 12.62
C MET A 269 -16.54 7.34 13.57
N GLU A 270 -17.68 6.74 13.27
CA GLU A 270 -18.28 5.63 14.02
C GLU A 270 -18.57 4.48 13.06
N MET A 271 -18.74 3.28 13.61
CA MET A 271 -19.26 2.18 12.81
C MET A 271 -20.74 2.42 12.48
N ASP A 272 -21.17 1.95 11.31
CA ASP A 272 -22.60 1.96 10.96
C ASP A 272 -23.39 1.07 11.94
N MET A 273 -24.31 1.67 12.68
CA MET A 273 -25.11 1.00 13.70
C MET A 273 -25.94 -0.16 13.15
N VAL A 274 -26.41 -0.08 11.89
CA VAL A 274 -27.16 -1.18 11.24
C VAL A 274 -26.23 -2.39 11.04
N LYS A 275 -24.99 -2.13 10.61
CA LYS A 275 -24.00 -3.19 10.44
C LYS A 275 -23.49 -3.73 11.77
N ALA A 276 -23.32 -2.88 12.78
CA ALA A 276 -22.95 -3.31 14.13
C ALA A 276 -24.01 -4.25 14.73
N ARG A 277 -25.29 -3.93 14.60
CA ARG A 277 -26.40 -4.81 15.01
C ARG A 277 -26.41 -6.14 14.27
N ALA A 278 -26.18 -6.12 12.94
CA ALA A 278 -26.10 -7.34 12.15
C ALA A 278 -24.99 -8.29 12.63
N VAL A 279 -23.91 -7.77 13.24
CA VAL A 279 -22.85 -8.60 13.85
C VAL A 279 -23.33 -9.20 15.17
N THR A 280 -24.05 -8.43 15.98
CA THR A 280 -24.62 -8.93 17.25
C THR A 280 -25.54 -10.13 17.00
N ASP A 281 -26.34 -10.06 15.93
CA ASP A 281 -27.29 -11.11 15.56
C ASP A 281 -26.66 -12.23 14.70
N TRP A 282 -25.35 -12.15 14.40
CA TRP A 282 -24.68 -13.10 13.53
C TRP A 282 -24.68 -14.51 14.14
N PRO A 283 -25.20 -15.53 13.43
CA PRO A 283 -25.22 -16.88 13.94
C PRO A 283 -23.79 -17.46 14.05
N THR A 284 -23.59 -18.40 14.95
CA THR A 284 -22.31 -19.09 15.09
C THR A 284 -21.96 -19.81 13.78
N PRO A 285 -20.82 -19.50 13.15
CA PRO A 285 -20.41 -20.13 11.90
C PRO A 285 -20.30 -21.65 12.02
N THR A 286 -20.90 -22.37 11.10
CA THR A 286 -20.85 -23.84 11.02
C THR A 286 -19.83 -24.32 10.01
N THR A 287 -19.55 -23.49 8.99
CA THR A 287 -18.62 -23.79 7.90
C THR A 287 -17.41 -22.87 7.90
N VAL A 288 -16.30 -23.35 7.32
CA VAL A 288 -15.07 -22.55 7.13
C VAL A 288 -15.37 -21.25 6.36
N ARG A 289 -16.22 -21.33 5.33
CA ARG A 289 -16.60 -20.15 4.51
C ARG A 289 -17.38 -19.12 5.32
N GLU A 290 -18.27 -19.54 6.21
CA GLU A 290 -19.01 -18.63 7.10
C GLU A 290 -18.07 -17.94 8.10
N LEU A 291 -17.13 -18.67 8.70
CA LEU A 291 -16.13 -18.10 9.60
C LEU A 291 -15.22 -17.10 8.85
N GLN A 292 -14.77 -17.42 7.64
CA GLN A 292 -14.01 -16.51 6.80
C GLN A 292 -14.80 -15.23 6.49
N ARG A 293 -16.10 -15.35 6.19
CA ARG A 293 -16.99 -14.21 5.94
C ARG A 293 -17.11 -13.31 7.18
N PHE A 294 -17.30 -13.91 8.36
CA PHE A 294 -17.38 -13.20 9.63
C PHE A 294 -16.07 -12.47 9.94
N LEU A 295 -14.91 -13.17 9.84
CA LEU A 295 -13.60 -12.57 10.08
C LEU A 295 -13.26 -11.48 9.06
N GLY A 296 -13.62 -11.64 7.79
CA GLY A 296 -13.47 -10.61 6.77
C GLY A 296 -14.25 -9.35 7.11
N PHE A 297 -15.50 -9.50 7.56
CA PHE A 297 -16.32 -8.38 8.04
C PHE A 297 -15.70 -7.72 9.28
N ALA A 298 -15.29 -8.51 10.26
CA ALA A 298 -14.69 -8.02 11.49
C ALA A 298 -13.36 -7.27 11.22
N ASN A 299 -12.53 -7.78 10.31
CA ASN A 299 -11.28 -7.14 9.92
C ASN A 299 -11.46 -5.77 9.25
N PHE A 300 -12.57 -5.54 8.55
CA PHE A 300 -12.87 -4.23 7.94
C PHE A 300 -12.99 -3.12 9.02
N TYR A 301 -13.54 -3.47 10.19
CA TYR A 301 -13.73 -2.55 11.31
C TYR A 301 -12.64 -2.68 12.40
N ARG A 302 -11.55 -3.40 12.17
CA ARG A 302 -10.53 -3.68 13.19
C ARG A 302 -9.97 -2.43 13.87
N ARG A 303 -9.92 -1.30 13.15
CA ARG A 303 -9.44 -0.02 13.68
C ARG A 303 -10.29 0.58 14.81
N PHE A 304 -11.53 0.10 14.98
CA PHE A 304 -12.45 0.50 16.07
C PHE A 304 -12.40 -0.47 17.24
N ILE A 305 -11.83 -1.65 17.03
CA ILE A 305 -11.88 -2.73 18.01
C ILE A 305 -10.57 -2.80 18.75
N ARG A 306 -10.64 -2.52 20.01
CA ARG A 306 -9.52 -2.71 20.92
C ARG A 306 -9.17 -4.20 20.98
N ASN A 307 -7.89 -4.56 20.94
CA ASN A 307 -7.42 -5.96 21.00
C ASN A 307 -7.91 -6.87 19.87
N TYR A 308 -8.26 -6.32 18.71
CA TYR A 308 -8.79 -7.12 17.59
C TYR A 308 -7.98 -8.37 17.31
N SER A 309 -6.66 -8.25 17.22
CA SER A 309 -5.79 -9.38 16.85
C SER A 309 -5.77 -10.49 17.90
N SER A 310 -5.87 -10.15 19.18
CA SER A 310 -5.94 -11.15 20.26
C SER A 310 -7.32 -11.81 20.32
N VAL A 311 -8.39 -11.00 20.24
CA VAL A 311 -9.75 -11.51 20.24
C VAL A 311 -10.03 -12.38 19.02
N ALA A 312 -9.55 -11.99 17.82
CA ALA A 312 -9.71 -12.78 16.59
C ALA A 312 -8.73 -13.97 16.48
N GLY A 313 -7.68 -14.01 17.30
CA GLY A 313 -6.62 -15.03 17.27
C GLY A 313 -7.13 -16.48 17.35
N PRO A 314 -7.94 -16.86 18.36
CA PRO A 314 -8.50 -18.21 18.48
C PRO A 314 -9.36 -18.58 17.27
N LEU A 315 -10.16 -17.64 16.73
CA LEU A 315 -10.98 -17.87 15.54
C LEU A 315 -10.13 -18.07 14.28
N THR A 316 -9.09 -17.26 14.11
CA THR A 316 -8.16 -17.39 12.98
C THR A 316 -7.40 -18.73 13.05
N SER A 317 -7.10 -19.23 14.26
CA SER A 317 -6.43 -20.51 14.46
C SER A 317 -7.28 -21.69 13.96
N LEU A 318 -8.61 -21.59 14.00
CA LEU A 318 -9.51 -22.62 13.43
C LEU A 318 -9.38 -22.78 11.91
N LEU A 319 -8.81 -21.78 11.21
CA LEU A 319 -8.62 -21.78 9.76
C LEU A 319 -7.23 -22.32 9.32
N ARG A 320 -6.32 -22.59 10.27
CA ARG A 320 -4.99 -23.11 9.95
C ARG A 320 -5.07 -24.50 9.32
N GLY A 321 -4.20 -24.75 8.34
CA GLY A 321 -4.15 -26.07 7.67
C GLY A 321 -5.31 -26.34 6.72
N LYS A 322 -6.13 -25.32 6.37
CA LYS A 322 -7.30 -25.44 5.47
C LYS A 322 -8.24 -26.61 5.86
N PRO A 323 -8.78 -26.62 7.09
CA PRO A 323 -9.60 -27.72 7.56
C PRO A 323 -10.88 -27.86 6.73
N LYS A 324 -11.35 -29.09 6.52
CA LYS A 324 -12.63 -29.33 5.84
C LYS A 324 -13.84 -29.02 6.73
N ARG A 325 -13.70 -29.11 8.05
CA ARG A 325 -14.73 -28.83 9.06
C ARG A 325 -14.17 -27.98 10.19
N LEU A 326 -14.98 -27.11 10.79
CA LEU A 326 -14.60 -26.32 11.95
C LEU A 326 -14.67 -27.16 13.22
N ALA A 327 -13.59 -27.20 13.99
CA ALA A 327 -13.53 -27.78 15.31
C ALA A 327 -13.56 -26.65 16.36
N TRP A 328 -14.76 -26.29 16.82
CA TRP A 328 -14.93 -25.22 17.79
C TRP A 328 -14.36 -25.60 19.16
N THR A 329 -13.43 -24.81 19.65
CA THR A 329 -12.93 -24.85 21.03
C THR A 329 -13.68 -23.86 21.90
N ASP A 330 -13.67 -24.03 23.24
CA ASP A 330 -14.30 -23.09 24.15
C ASP A 330 -13.68 -21.69 24.08
N GLN A 331 -12.36 -21.63 23.87
CA GLN A 331 -11.64 -20.36 23.62
C GLN A 331 -12.16 -19.67 22.34
N ALA A 332 -12.41 -20.41 21.27
CA ALA A 332 -12.92 -19.85 20.04
C ALA A 332 -14.37 -19.38 20.19
N ARG A 333 -15.21 -20.10 20.98
CA ARG A 333 -16.58 -19.66 21.31
C ARG A 333 -16.58 -18.37 22.12
N ALA A 334 -15.73 -18.29 23.14
CA ALA A 334 -15.57 -17.10 23.96
C ALA A 334 -15.05 -15.93 23.10
N ALA A 335 -14.05 -16.14 22.25
CA ALA A 335 -13.52 -15.14 21.33
C ALA A 335 -14.56 -14.63 20.33
N PHE A 336 -15.41 -15.51 19.81
CA PHE A 336 -16.52 -15.11 18.92
C PHE A 336 -17.51 -14.19 19.64
N GLN A 337 -17.92 -14.54 20.86
CA GLN A 337 -18.83 -13.73 21.66
C GLN A 337 -18.18 -12.40 22.05
N GLN A 338 -16.95 -12.42 22.53
CA GLN A 338 -16.20 -11.21 22.87
C GLN A 338 -16.04 -10.27 21.66
N LEU A 339 -15.78 -10.80 20.48
CA LEU A 339 -15.67 -9.98 19.27
C LEU A 339 -17.00 -9.31 18.93
N LYS A 340 -18.14 -9.98 19.11
CA LYS A 340 -19.49 -9.39 18.94
C LYS A 340 -19.71 -8.25 19.94
N GLU A 341 -19.32 -8.39 21.20
CA GLU A 341 -19.42 -7.36 22.23
C GLU A 341 -18.55 -6.13 21.91
N CYS A 342 -17.36 -6.34 21.38
CA CYS A 342 -16.48 -5.24 20.93
C CYS A 342 -17.12 -4.37 19.85
N PHE A 343 -17.99 -4.92 19.01
CA PHE A 343 -18.71 -4.16 17.98
C PHE A 343 -19.78 -3.25 18.58
N THR A 344 -20.42 -3.64 19.68
CA THR A 344 -21.45 -2.85 20.34
C THR A 344 -20.89 -1.73 21.21
N SER A 345 -19.67 -1.91 21.72
CA SER A 345 -18.96 -0.96 22.60
C SER A 345 -17.89 -0.12 21.90
N ALA A 346 -17.85 -0.15 20.58
CA ALA A 346 -16.82 0.54 19.80
C ALA A 346 -16.83 2.06 20.04
N PRO A 347 -15.69 2.69 20.30
CA PRO A 347 -15.60 4.12 20.54
C PRO A 347 -15.76 4.92 19.26
N ILE A 348 -16.13 6.20 19.42
CA ILE A 348 -16.01 7.21 18.36
C ILE A 348 -14.54 7.50 18.15
N LEU A 349 -14.02 7.29 16.94
CA LEU A 349 -12.67 7.67 16.57
C LEU A 349 -12.69 9.11 16.06
N ARG A 350 -11.77 9.94 16.57
CA ARG A 350 -11.55 11.30 16.07
C ARG A 350 -10.77 11.27 14.76
N HIS A 351 -11.07 12.21 13.87
CA HIS A 351 -10.21 12.45 12.72
C HIS A 351 -8.85 12.98 13.21
N PRO A 352 -7.73 12.37 12.81
CA PRO A 352 -6.40 12.87 13.15
C PRO A 352 -6.21 14.30 12.67
N ASP A 353 -5.61 15.14 13.50
CA ASP A 353 -5.27 16.52 13.18
C ASP A 353 -3.75 16.66 13.17
N PRO A 354 -3.07 16.78 11.99
CA PRO A 354 -1.62 16.93 11.91
C PRO A 354 -1.08 18.17 12.62
N ASP A 355 -1.92 19.20 12.84
CA ASP A 355 -1.52 20.43 13.52
C ASP A 355 -1.51 20.30 15.05
N LEU A 356 -2.07 19.19 15.58
CA LEU A 356 -2.08 18.89 17.01
C LEU A 356 -1.10 17.78 17.36
N PRO A 357 -0.45 17.83 18.53
CA PRO A 357 0.45 16.77 18.97
C PRO A 357 -0.27 15.43 19.10
N PHE A 358 0.36 14.37 18.60
CA PHE A 358 -0.10 12.99 18.79
C PHE A 358 0.48 12.38 20.06
N VAL A 359 -0.31 11.55 20.71
CA VAL A 359 0.12 10.66 21.78
C VAL A 359 -0.02 9.22 21.29
N VAL A 360 1.11 8.52 21.20
CA VAL A 360 1.16 7.10 20.82
C VAL A 360 1.47 6.30 22.07
N GLU A 361 0.51 5.51 22.54
CA GLU A 361 0.71 4.58 23.65
C GLU A 361 0.98 3.20 23.04
N VAL A 362 2.10 2.60 23.35
CA VAL A 362 2.50 1.26 22.86
C VAL A 362 2.74 0.30 24.02
N ASP A 363 2.61 -0.98 23.77
CA ASP A 363 2.94 -2.05 24.69
C ASP A 363 3.24 -3.35 23.93
N ALA A 364 4.14 -4.17 24.47
CA ALA A 364 4.52 -5.45 23.90
C ALA A 364 4.44 -6.57 24.93
N SER A 365 3.74 -7.65 24.59
CA SER A 365 3.73 -8.89 25.36
C SER A 365 4.66 -9.94 24.74
N SER A 366 4.71 -11.13 25.34
CA SER A 366 5.40 -12.28 24.77
C SER A 366 4.83 -12.76 23.44
N SER A 367 3.58 -12.42 23.12
CA SER A 367 2.83 -12.96 21.98
C SER A 367 2.31 -11.92 20.99
N GLY A 368 2.28 -10.64 21.38
CA GLY A 368 1.72 -9.59 20.50
C GLY A 368 2.13 -8.17 20.84
N LEU A 369 1.84 -7.28 19.91
CA LEU A 369 2.04 -5.84 20.01
C LEU A 369 0.71 -5.14 20.05
N GLY A 370 0.62 -4.07 20.84
CA GLY A 370 -0.55 -3.20 20.91
C GLY A 370 -0.16 -1.73 20.86
N ALA A 371 -0.95 -0.91 20.18
CA ALA A 371 -0.76 0.54 20.15
C ALA A 371 -2.09 1.30 20.05
N VAL A 372 -2.10 2.50 20.60
CA VAL A 372 -3.23 3.44 20.53
C VAL A 372 -2.70 4.80 20.10
N LEU A 373 -3.23 5.33 19.02
CA LEU A 373 -2.99 6.71 18.59
C LEU A 373 -4.08 7.60 19.14
N SER A 374 -3.73 8.66 19.84
CA SER A 374 -4.65 9.59 20.49
C SER A 374 -4.20 11.03 20.32
N GLN A 375 -5.15 11.97 20.50
CA GLN A 375 -4.88 13.41 20.53
C GLN A 375 -5.66 14.09 21.66
N HIS A 376 -5.13 15.19 22.18
CA HIS A 376 -5.82 16.05 23.15
C HIS A 376 -6.80 16.96 22.44
N HIS A 377 -8.04 17.03 22.95
CA HIS A 377 -9.09 17.94 22.48
C HIS A 377 -9.83 18.56 23.66
N GLY A 378 -10.06 19.86 23.61
CA GLY A 378 -10.81 20.62 24.62
C GLY A 378 -9.96 21.08 25.81
N GLU A 379 -10.54 21.89 26.73
CA GLU A 379 -9.93 22.38 27.97
C GLU A 379 -10.66 21.80 29.19
N PRO A 380 -9.96 21.13 30.14
CA PRO A 380 -8.62 20.56 30.03
C PRO A 380 -8.60 19.45 29.01
N GLY A 381 -7.55 19.36 28.22
CA GLY A 381 -7.43 18.46 27.07
C GLY A 381 -7.67 17.00 27.42
N LYS A 382 -8.82 16.47 27.03
CA LYS A 382 -9.14 15.05 27.12
C LYS A 382 -8.51 14.30 25.97
N LEU A 383 -7.85 13.18 26.28
CA LEU A 383 -7.22 12.32 25.29
C LEU A 383 -8.30 11.49 24.57
N HIS A 384 -8.42 11.66 23.25
CA HIS A 384 -9.38 10.96 22.40
C HIS A 384 -8.67 10.03 21.44
N PRO A 385 -9.11 8.77 21.28
CA PRO A 385 -8.50 7.84 20.34
C PRO A 385 -8.80 8.23 18.89
N CYS A 386 -7.78 8.14 18.04
CA CYS A 386 -7.86 8.29 16.60
C CYS A 386 -7.81 6.92 15.90
N ALA A 387 -6.98 6.00 16.39
CA ALA A 387 -6.88 4.65 15.85
C ALA A 387 -6.33 3.66 16.89
N TYR A 388 -6.68 2.39 16.71
CA TYR A 388 -6.10 1.26 17.43
C TYR A 388 -5.29 0.40 16.46
N TYR A 389 -4.17 -0.13 16.95
CA TYR A 389 -3.35 -1.10 16.25
C TYR A 389 -3.04 -2.30 17.14
N SER A 390 -3.07 -3.49 16.59
CA SER A 390 -2.59 -4.69 17.26
C SER A 390 -2.14 -5.73 16.25
N ARG A 391 -1.05 -6.45 16.57
CA ARG A 391 -0.49 -7.49 15.73
C ARG A 391 0.11 -8.61 16.58
N LYS A 392 -0.06 -9.85 16.15
CA LYS A 392 0.65 -10.99 16.73
C LYS A 392 2.12 -10.95 16.31
N LEU A 393 3.03 -11.35 17.22
CA LEU A 393 4.44 -11.54 16.90
C LEU A 393 4.62 -12.73 15.96
N THR A 394 5.56 -12.63 15.05
CA THR A 394 6.06 -13.77 14.30
C THR A 394 6.91 -14.68 15.20
N ALA A 395 7.18 -15.92 14.79
CA ALA A 395 8.01 -16.84 15.55
C ALA A 395 9.42 -16.29 15.83
N ALA A 396 9.99 -15.54 14.88
CA ALA A 396 11.30 -14.89 15.06
C ALA A 396 11.24 -13.72 16.06
N GLU A 397 10.20 -12.88 15.97
CA GLU A 397 10.01 -11.72 16.85
C GLU A 397 9.65 -12.13 18.28
N ALA A 398 9.03 -13.28 18.47
CA ALA A 398 8.73 -13.81 19.80
C ALA A 398 10.01 -14.14 20.61
N ASN A 399 11.13 -14.37 19.92
CA ASN A 399 12.44 -14.63 20.54
C ASN A 399 13.20 -13.35 20.93
N TYR A 400 12.67 -12.17 20.62
CA TYR A 400 13.28 -10.91 21.05
C TYR A 400 13.16 -10.76 22.55
N ASP A 401 14.17 -10.11 23.16
CA ASP A 401 14.08 -9.68 24.56
C ASP A 401 12.98 -8.61 24.74
N VAL A 402 12.65 -8.32 25.99
CA VAL A 402 11.56 -7.38 26.33
C VAL A 402 11.82 -6.00 25.71
N GLY A 403 13.05 -5.47 25.81
CA GLY A 403 13.39 -4.15 25.28
C GLY A 403 13.27 -4.08 23.76
N ASN A 404 13.70 -5.11 23.04
CA ASN A 404 13.58 -5.20 21.60
C ASN A 404 12.13 -5.36 21.15
N ARG A 405 11.29 -6.06 21.93
CA ARG A 405 9.84 -6.15 21.64
C ARG A 405 9.13 -4.80 21.83
N GLU A 406 9.49 -4.05 22.87
CA GLU A 406 8.97 -2.68 23.09
C GLU A 406 9.36 -1.74 21.94
N LEU A 407 10.63 -1.75 21.52
CA LEU A 407 11.09 -0.99 20.36
C LEU A 407 10.39 -1.43 19.07
N LEU A 408 10.12 -2.72 18.91
CA LEU A 408 9.36 -3.24 17.79
C LEU A 408 7.91 -2.72 17.79
N ALA A 409 7.29 -2.60 18.98
CA ALA A 409 5.95 -2.04 19.13
C ALA A 409 5.91 -0.57 18.71
N ILE A 410 6.90 0.23 19.16
CA ILE A 410 7.04 1.63 18.75
C ILE A 410 7.21 1.71 17.23
N LYS A 411 8.15 0.95 16.66
CA LYS A 411 8.38 0.91 15.21
C LYS A 411 7.11 0.53 14.45
N ALA A 412 6.42 -0.53 14.88
CA ALA A 412 5.21 -1.00 14.21
C ALA A 412 4.08 0.04 14.24
N ALA A 413 3.91 0.75 15.36
CA ALA A 413 2.95 1.84 15.49
C ALA A 413 3.30 3.03 14.59
N LEU A 414 4.57 3.44 14.56
CA LEU A 414 5.03 4.53 13.70
C LEU A 414 4.93 4.18 12.21
N VAL A 415 5.18 2.94 11.82
CA VAL A 415 4.98 2.45 10.44
C VAL A 415 3.51 2.48 10.04
N GLU A 416 2.62 2.00 10.91
CA GLU A 416 1.17 1.97 10.62
C GLU A 416 0.60 3.38 10.43
N TRP A 417 1.10 4.35 11.20
CA TRP A 417 0.58 5.72 11.23
C TRP A 417 1.56 6.75 10.66
N CYS A 418 2.56 6.33 9.88
CA CYS A 418 3.58 7.22 9.33
C CYS A 418 2.98 8.40 8.54
N HIS A 419 1.92 8.15 7.80
CA HIS A 419 1.19 9.16 7.00
C HIS A 419 0.57 10.28 7.83
N TRP A 420 0.38 10.09 9.14
CA TRP A 420 -0.05 11.14 10.07
C TRP A 420 1.08 11.73 10.89
N LEU A 421 2.10 10.92 11.18
CA LEU A 421 3.19 11.25 12.11
C LEU A 421 4.41 11.86 11.40
N GLU A 422 4.63 11.52 10.14
CA GLU A 422 5.61 12.18 9.28
C GLU A 422 4.91 13.26 8.47
N GLY A 423 5.32 14.51 8.57
CA GLY A 423 4.91 15.52 7.60
C GLY A 423 5.38 15.12 6.20
N ALA A 424 4.50 14.49 5.42
CA ALA A 424 4.59 14.08 4.01
C ALA A 424 6.00 13.85 3.43
N HIS A 425 6.24 12.65 2.95
CA HIS A 425 7.36 12.16 2.14
C HIS A 425 8.55 11.56 2.85
N HIS A 426 8.56 10.19 2.98
CA HIS A 426 9.79 9.42 2.71
C HIS A 426 9.50 7.93 2.44
N PRO A 427 10.20 7.30 1.46
CA PRO A 427 10.03 5.90 1.11
C PRO A 427 10.65 4.98 2.17
N PHE A 428 9.98 3.88 2.41
CA PHE A 428 10.35 2.81 3.33
C PHE A 428 11.65 2.12 2.92
N GLN A 429 12.72 2.32 3.65
CA GLN A 429 13.80 1.34 3.92
C GLN A 429 14.87 1.99 4.79
N ALA A 430 14.69 1.93 6.11
CA ALA A 430 15.78 2.27 7.01
C ALA A 430 15.84 1.28 8.17
N ARG A 431 17.02 0.89 8.57
CA ARG A 431 17.26 0.19 9.84
C ARG A 431 16.75 1.04 11.00
N TRP A 432 16.33 0.42 12.07
CA TRP A 432 15.55 1.02 13.15
C TRP A 432 16.00 2.41 13.63
N ALA A 433 17.29 2.65 13.74
CA ALA A 433 17.79 3.94 14.21
C ALA A 433 17.50 5.12 13.27
N LEU A 434 17.69 4.94 11.96
CA LEU A 434 17.38 5.94 10.95
C LEU A 434 15.86 6.16 10.81
N PHE A 435 15.07 5.09 11.02
CA PHE A 435 13.63 5.21 11.01
C PHE A 435 13.13 6.16 12.09
N PHE A 436 13.64 6.04 13.33
CA PHE A 436 13.22 6.92 14.42
C PHE A 436 13.64 8.39 14.25
N THR A 437 14.69 8.69 13.49
CA THR A 437 15.10 10.08 13.23
C THR A 437 14.13 10.86 12.34
N CYS A 438 13.24 10.18 11.61
CA CYS A 438 12.21 10.81 10.79
C CYS A 438 11.08 11.44 11.63
N PHE A 439 10.98 11.10 12.91
CA PHE A 439 9.92 11.55 13.80
C PHE A 439 10.47 12.44 14.92
N ARG A 440 9.74 13.50 15.24
CA ARG A 440 9.98 14.29 16.46
C ARG A 440 9.10 13.75 17.56
N PHE A 441 9.67 12.94 18.45
CA PHE A 441 8.93 12.36 19.58
C PHE A 441 9.77 12.29 20.84
N THR A 442 9.08 12.25 21.97
CA THR A 442 9.67 12.04 23.29
C THR A 442 9.18 10.71 23.82
N VAL A 443 10.08 9.83 24.25
CA VAL A 443 9.71 8.57 24.88
C VAL A 443 9.57 8.80 26.38
N THR A 444 8.39 8.52 26.93
CA THR A 444 8.12 8.59 28.36
C THR A 444 7.71 7.22 28.86
N TYR A 445 8.44 6.71 29.87
CA TYR A 445 8.08 5.44 30.47
C TYR A 445 6.78 5.57 31.28
N ARG A 446 5.85 4.66 31.06
CA ARG A 446 4.61 4.55 31.80
C ARG A 446 4.49 3.13 32.35
N PRO A 447 4.45 2.92 33.69
CA PRO A 447 4.28 1.58 34.27
C PRO A 447 3.05 0.87 33.71
N GLY A 448 3.10 -0.44 33.46
CA GLY A 448 2.00 -1.22 32.89
C GLY A 448 0.69 -1.05 33.64
N SER A 449 0.72 -0.90 34.99
CA SER A 449 -0.46 -0.59 35.81
C SER A 449 -1.14 0.73 35.44
N LYS A 450 -0.40 1.69 34.91
CA LYS A 450 -0.91 2.99 34.41
C LYS A 450 -1.09 3.01 32.89
N ASN A 451 -0.50 2.07 32.16
CA ASN A 451 -0.61 1.95 30.69
C ASN A 451 -1.68 0.92 30.26
N ARG A 452 -2.77 0.84 31.00
CA ARG A 452 -3.84 -0.18 30.87
C ARG A 452 -4.36 -0.39 29.45
N LYS A 453 -4.33 0.65 28.61
CA LYS A 453 -4.86 0.57 27.25
C LYS A 453 -3.94 -0.22 26.32
N ALA A 454 -2.65 0.09 26.32
CA ALA A 454 -1.66 -0.57 25.49
C ALA A 454 -1.30 -1.96 26.06
N ASP A 455 -1.13 -2.09 27.39
CA ASP A 455 -0.89 -3.36 28.09
C ASP A 455 -1.99 -4.39 27.78
N ALA A 456 -3.25 -3.99 27.82
CA ALA A 456 -4.35 -4.88 27.44
C ALA A 456 -4.33 -5.26 25.94
N LEU A 457 -3.72 -4.44 25.06
CA LEU A 457 -3.57 -4.74 23.65
C LEU A 457 -2.47 -5.77 23.36
N SER A 458 -1.43 -5.80 24.17
CA SER A 458 -0.30 -6.72 24.04
C SER A 458 -0.58 -8.08 24.69
N ARG A 459 -1.11 -8.09 25.92
CA ARG A 459 -1.35 -9.31 26.72
C ARG A 459 -2.50 -10.19 26.25
N GLY A 460 -3.40 -9.67 25.43
CA GLY A 460 -4.50 -10.46 24.88
C GLY A 460 -4.07 -11.70 24.07
N PHE A 461 -2.76 -11.91 23.87
CA PHE A 461 -2.19 -13.10 23.23
C PHE A 461 -1.65 -14.14 24.23
N GLU A 462 -1.63 -13.84 25.53
CA GLU A 462 -1.13 -14.76 26.55
C GLU A 462 -2.20 -15.81 26.87
N THR A 463 -1.89 -17.07 26.62
CA THR A 463 -2.58 -18.19 27.24
C THR A 463 -2.05 -18.31 28.65
N THR A 464 -2.95 -18.32 29.64
CA THR A 464 -2.65 -18.50 31.07
C THR A 464 -1.66 -19.65 31.32
N SER A 465 -0.39 -19.32 31.47
CA SER A 465 0.62 -20.16 32.08
C SER A 465 1.46 -19.29 33.01
N GLU A 466 1.58 -19.77 34.21
CA GLU A 466 2.20 -19.26 35.42
C GLU A 466 3.19 -18.09 35.32
N SER A 467 2.95 -17.10 36.19
CA SER A 467 3.74 -15.90 36.40
C SER A 467 5.17 -16.21 36.83
N THR A 468 6.09 -16.21 35.90
CA THR A 468 7.50 -16.00 36.24
C THR A 468 7.74 -14.49 36.37
N ARG A 469 8.10 -14.02 37.57
CA ARG A 469 8.57 -12.64 37.78
C ARG A 469 9.77 -12.39 36.88
N VAL A 470 9.61 -11.52 35.90
CA VAL A 470 10.72 -11.05 35.08
C VAL A 470 11.26 -9.79 35.74
N GLU A 471 12.45 -9.86 36.30
CA GLU A 471 13.19 -8.67 36.73
C GLU A 471 13.66 -7.87 35.51
N PRO A 472 13.56 -6.54 35.51
CA PRO A 472 14.05 -5.72 34.40
C PRO A 472 15.58 -5.80 34.33
N ILE A 473 16.11 -6.17 33.18
CA ILE A 473 17.55 -6.35 32.91
C ILE A 473 18.33 -5.04 32.93
N LEU A 474 17.66 -3.88 32.83
CA LEU A 474 18.30 -2.58 32.92
C LEU A 474 17.78 -1.78 34.13
N PRO A 475 18.68 -1.31 35.02
CA PRO A 475 18.29 -0.46 36.13
C PRO A 475 17.73 0.87 35.62
N VAL A 476 16.67 1.36 36.25
CA VAL A 476 15.91 2.57 35.89
C VAL A 476 16.80 3.86 35.81
N THR A 477 18.02 3.79 36.32
CA THR A 477 19.01 4.87 36.31
C THR A 477 19.93 4.89 35.08
N ALA A 478 19.84 3.91 34.18
CA ALA A 478 20.83 3.71 33.11
C ALA A 478 20.46 4.34 31.73
N ILE A 479 19.35 5.02 31.59
CA ILE A 479 18.94 5.53 30.28
C ILE A 479 18.59 7.01 30.36
N LEU A 480 19.62 7.84 30.28
CA LEU A 480 19.61 9.19 29.72
C LEU A 480 21.01 9.80 29.92
N VAL A 481 21.98 9.26 29.18
CA VAL A 481 23.14 10.08 28.83
C VAL A 481 22.78 10.76 27.54
N PRO A 482 22.62 12.10 27.51
CA PRO A 482 22.59 12.82 26.24
C PRO A 482 23.94 12.54 25.59
N VAL A 483 23.98 11.80 24.49
CA VAL A 483 25.18 11.70 23.66
C VAL A 483 25.44 13.10 23.11
N ARG A 484 26.25 13.89 23.82
CA ARG A 484 26.79 15.15 23.30
C ARG A 484 27.78 14.76 22.21
N TRP A 485 27.43 15.08 21.00
CA TRP A 485 28.31 14.88 19.87
C TRP A 485 29.28 16.05 19.77
N ASN A 486 30.46 15.91 20.36
CA ASN A 486 31.49 16.93 20.46
C ASN A 486 32.01 17.39 19.09
N LEU A 487 31.90 16.54 18.04
CA LEU A 487 32.38 16.86 16.70
C LEU A 487 31.77 18.14 16.11
N VAL A 488 30.50 18.46 16.40
CA VAL A 488 29.89 19.71 15.96
C VAL A 488 30.52 20.92 16.66
N GLU A 489 30.80 20.79 17.96
CA GLU A 489 31.47 21.84 18.74
C GLU A 489 32.93 22.02 18.26
N GLU A 490 33.65 20.94 17.96
CA GLU A 490 35.00 20.96 17.40
C GLU A 490 35.05 21.63 16.02
N ILE A 491 34.09 21.31 15.12
CA ILE A 491 33.97 21.96 13.81
C ILE A 491 33.68 23.44 13.98
N GLN A 492 32.79 23.82 14.89
CA GLN A 492 32.48 25.22 15.15
C GLN A 492 33.67 26.01 15.74
N HIS A 493 34.45 25.38 16.62
CA HIS A 493 35.67 26.00 17.14
C HIS A 493 36.74 26.15 16.05
N SER A 494 36.82 25.23 15.08
CA SER A 494 37.75 25.33 13.97
C SER A 494 37.45 26.50 13.01
N HIS A 495 36.22 27.00 12.98
CA HIS A 495 35.83 28.18 12.16
C HIS A 495 36.57 29.45 12.55
N ALA A 496 37.17 29.51 13.74
CA ALA A 496 38.03 30.62 14.14
C ALA A 496 39.33 30.67 13.29
N ASN A 497 39.81 29.51 12.84
CA ASN A 497 41.03 29.38 12.04
C ASN A 497 40.72 29.24 10.54
N GLU A 498 39.58 28.61 10.20
CA GLU A 498 39.12 28.40 8.81
C GLU A 498 37.68 28.90 8.69
N PRO A 499 37.44 30.17 8.33
CA PRO A 499 36.11 30.74 8.21
C PRO A 499 35.34 30.13 7.02
N PRO A 500 34.00 29.99 7.13
CA PRO A 500 33.17 29.46 6.06
C PRO A 500 33.34 30.27 4.75
N PRO A 501 33.49 29.58 3.59
CA PRO A 501 33.60 30.28 2.31
C PRO A 501 32.29 30.98 1.91
N ALA A 502 32.38 32.02 1.07
CA ALA A 502 31.21 32.84 0.66
C ALA A 502 30.06 32.05 -0.02
N GLY A 503 30.28 30.80 -0.44
CA GLY A 503 29.26 29.93 -1.02
C GLY A 503 28.52 29.03 -0.01
N CYS A 504 28.83 29.09 1.28
CA CYS A 504 28.18 28.24 2.29
C CYS A 504 26.75 28.72 2.59
N PRO A 505 25.72 27.86 2.51
CA PRO A 505 24.35 28.21 2.87
C PRO A 505 24.23 28.58 4.35
N LEU A 506 23.48 29.64 4.66
CA LEU A 506 23.30 30.17 6.03
C LEU A 506 22.71 29.20 7.05
N ASN A 507 22.02 28.13 6.59
CA ASN A 507 21.37 27.15 7.43
C ASN A 507 22.17 25.85 7.58
N ARG A 508 23.45 25.82 7.17
CA ARG A 508 24.34 24.65 7.22
C ARG A 508 25.66 24.97 7.87
N ILE A 509 26.26 23.96 8.47
CA ILE A 509 27.58 24.08 9.12
C ILE A 509 28.64 23.74 8.08
N PHE A 510 29.54 24.67 7.84
CA PHE A 510 30.73 24.40 7.00
C PHE A 510 31.63 23.40 7.70
N VAL A 511 32.08 22.37 6.97
CA VAL A 511 32.98 21.35 7.49
C VAL A 511 34.35 21.52 6.80
N PRO A 512 35.40 21.87 7.58
CA PRO A 512 36.75 21.91 7.07
C PRO A 512 37.23 20.52 6.57
N PRO A 513 38.15 20.43 5.61
CA PRO A 513 38.57 19.16 4.99
C PRO A 513 39.03 18.08 5.99
N GLN A 514 39.65 18.48 7.08
CA GLN A 514 40.13 17.60 8.13
C GLN A 514 39.01 16.84 8.89
N PHE A 515 37.79 17.35 8.89
CA PHE A 515 36.64 16.74 9.56
C PHE A 515 35.67 16.02 8.60
N CYS A 516 35.81 16.19 7.27
CA CYS A 516 34.91 15.60 6.30
C CYS A 516 34.82 14.07 6.45
N LEU A 517 35.94 13.39 6.61
CA LEU A 517 35.98 11.93 6.80
C LEU A 517 35.23 11.49 8.07
N GLN A 518 35.41 12.20 9.19
CA GLN A 518 34.75 11.89 10.43
C GLN A 518 33.22 12.08 10.37
N VAL A 519 32.77 13.14 9.65
CA VAL A 519 31.34 13.34 9.39
C VAL A 519 30.78 12.23 8.52
N MET A 520 31.48 11.81 7.45
CA MET A 520 31.08 10.72 6.58
C MET A 520 31.02 9.39 7.35
N GLN A 521 32.05 9.04 8.11
CA GLN A 521 32.07 7.86 8.96
C GLN A 521 30.93 7.85 9.95
N TRP A 522 30.67 8.97 10.61
CA TRP A 522 29.55 9.06 11.55
C TRP A 522 28.20 8.89 10.87
N VAL A 523 28.01 9.48 9.70
CA VAL A 523 26.73 9.37 8.98
C VAL A 523 26.55 8.00 8.32
N HIS A 524 27.62 7.38 7.86
CA HIS A 524 27.53 6.13 7.11
C HIS A 524 27.87 4.88 7.94
N GLU A 525 28.95 4.92 8.77
CA GLU A 525 29.49 3.73 9.43
C GLU A 525 29.11 3.59 10.90
N ALA A 526 28.55 4.65 11.55
CA ALA A 526 28.15 4.53 12.94
C ALA A 526 27.16 3.37 13.12
N PRO A 527 27.22 2.62 14.22
CA PRO A 527 26.29 1.51 14.50
C PRO A 527 24.82 1.90 14.40
N SER A 528 24.51 3.17 14.71
CA SER A 528 23.18 3.76 14.59
C SER A 528 22.77 4.09 13.15
N SER A 529 23.73 4.26 12.23
CA SER A 529 23.46 4.72 10.86
C SER A 529 23.14 3.56 9.91
N GLY A 530 23.72 2.39 10.15
CA GLY A 530 23.37 1.18 9.44
C GLY A 530 23.74 1.15 7.94
N HIS A 531 24.79 1.85 7.54
CA HIS A 531 25.30 1.90 6.17
C HIS A 531 24.26 2.31 5.12
N PRO A 532 23.70 3.53 5.18
CA PRO A 532 22.72 4.00 4.21
C PRO A 532 23.31 4.12 2.80
N ALA A 533 22.45 3.96 1.77
CA ALA A 533 22.86 4.10 0.37
C ALA A 533 23.37 5.52 0.04
N ILE A 534 24.09 5.69 -1.07
CA ILE A 534 24.73 6.95 -1.50
C ILE A 534 23.78 8.15 -1.39
N GLN A 535 22.61 8.07 -2.00
CA GLN A 535 21.62 9.16 -1.98
C GLN A 535 21.20 9.54 -0.55
N GLN A 536 21.01 8.56 0.30
CA GLN A 536 20.55 8.74 1.66
C GLN A 536 21.65 9.30 2.56
N SER A 537 22.89 8.79 2.41
CA SER A 537 24.08 9.34 3.06
C SER A 537 24.28 10.80 2.68
N THR A 538 24.20 11.12 1.40
CA THR A 538 24.33 12.49 0.87
C THR A 538 23.25 13.41 1.45
N GLN A 539 21.98 12.98 1.50
CA GLN A 539 20.90 13.76 2.08
C GLN A 539 21.06 14.00 3.58
N LEU A 540 21.53 12.99 4.32
CA LEU A 540 21.77 13.11 5.76
C LEU A 540 22.87 14.12 6.07
N VAL A 541 23.96 14.09 5.31
CA VAL A 541 25.03 15.08 5.43
C VAL A 541 24.52 16.47 5.04
N HIS A 542 23.84 16.59 3.91
CA HIS A 542 23.29 17.86 3.42
C HIS A 542 22.32 18.56 4.37
N ARG A 543 21.65 17.84 5.25
CA ARG A 543 20.72 18.44 6.22
C ARG A 543 21.37 19.41 7.21
N ARG A 544 22.64 19.15 7.59
CA ARG A 544 23.33 19.91 8.63
C ARG A 544 24.68 20.48 8.19
N PHE A 545 25.34 19.81 7.24
CA PHE A 545 26.72 20.08 6.86
C PHE A 545 26.83 20.53 5.42
N TRP A 546 27.89 21.22 5.12
CA TRP A 546 28.22 21.65 3.77
C TRP A 546 29.74 21.80 3.56
N TRP A 547 30.23 21.32 2.43
CA TRP A 547 31.53 21.61 1.85
C TRP A 547 31.46 21.46 0.33
N PRO A 548 32.39 22.05 -0.48
CA PRO A 548 32.25 22.12 -1.94
C PRO A 548 32.15 20.77 -2.66
N SER A 549 32.90 19.73 -2.22
CA SER A 549 32.95 18.40 -2.84
C SER A 549 32.05 17.37 -2.17
N LEU A 550 31.12 17.77 -1.30
CA LEU A 550 30.33 16.90 -0.42
C LEU A 550 29.68 15.70 -1.15
N THR A 551 29.04 15.92 -2.29
CA THR A 551 28.33 14.86 -3.02
C THR A 551 29.28 13.82 -3.57
N SER A 552 30.41 14.25 -4.16
CA SER A 552 31.45 13.37 -4.70
C SER A 552 32.13 12.55 -3.60
N ASP A 553 32.50 13.23 -2.50
CA ASP A 553 33.21 12.59 -1.38
C ASP A 553 32.35 11.53 -0.69
N VAL A 554 31.07 11.82 -0.47
CA VAL A 554 30.12 10.86 0.09
C VAL A 554 29.91 9.67 -0.85
N GLU A 555 29.82 9.90 -2.14
CA GLU A 555 29.66 8.84 -3.13
C GLU A 555 30.88 7.91 -3.14
N GLU A 556 32.09 8.47 -3.14
CA GLU A 556 33.35 7.73 -3.11
C GLU A 556 33.47 6.92 -1.80
N HIS A 557 33.18 7.56 -0.66
CA HIS A 557 33.24 6.91 0.66
C HIS A 557 32.26 5.72 0.77
N VAL A 558 31.02 5.87 0.29
CA VAL A 558 30.01 4.80 0.35
C VAL A 558 30.35 3.66 -0.61
N ARG A 559 30.91 3.97 -1.80
CA ARG A 559 31.39 2.93 -2.74
C ARG A 559 32.58 2.13 -2.22
N ALA A 560 33.46 2.78 -1.46
CA ALA A 560 34.62 2.14 -0.83
C ALA A 560 34.25 1.33 0.43
N CYS A 561 33.03 1.44 0.94
CA CYS A 561 32.61 0.76 2.16
C CYS A 561 32.48 -0.75 1.93
N SER A 562 33.31 -1.55 2.61
CA SER A 562 33.32 -3.01 2.53
C SER A 562 32.00 -3.67 2.97
N THR A 563 31.36 -3.13 4.01
CA THR A 563 30.07 -3.61 4.51
C THR A 563 28.98 -3.41 3.47
N CYS A 564 28.94 -2.25 2.80
CA CYS A 564 27.99 -1.98 1.73
C CYS A 564 28.23 -2.87 0.51
N ALA A 565 29.46 -3.09 0.14
CA ALA A 565 29.83 -3.96 -0.97
C ALA A 565 29.37 -5.41 -0.75
N GLN A 566 29.45 -5.90 0.49
CA GLN A 566 29.03 -7.27 0.87
C GLN A 566 27.51 -7.42 1.05
N THR A 567 26.80 -6.37 1.47
CA THR A 567 25.38 -6.46 1.86
C THR A 567 24.41 -5.85 0.85
N CYS A 568 24.90 -5.13 -0.16
CA CYS A 568 24.04 -4.49 -1.16
C CYS A 568 23.47 -5.55 -2.11
N THR A 569 22.17 -5.82 -2.02
CA THR A 569 21.46 -6.59 -3.06
C THR A 569 21.43 -5.78 -4.34
N SER A 570 21.98 -6.34 -5.42
CA SER A 570 21.92 -5.74 -6.75
C SER A 570 20.49 -5.46 -7.15
N ARG A 571 20.19 -4.20 -7.51
CA ARG A 571 18.89 -3.79 -8.09
C ARG A 571 18.88 -3.98 -9.62
N GLN A 572 19.81 -4.73 -10.17
CA GLN A 572 19.76 -5.10 -11.57
C GLN A 572 18.54 -6.00 -11.81
N LEU A 573 17.96 -5.85 -12.99
CA LEU A 573 16.90 -6.76 -13.47
C LEU A 573 17.36 -8.22 -13.30
N PRO A 574 16.44 -9.16 -13.03
CA PRO A 574 16.80 -10.57 -12.92
C PRO A 574 17.62 -10.96 -14.12
N GLU A 575 18.76 -11.58 -13.82
CA GLU A 575 19.72 -12.03 -14.83
C GLU A 575 18.99 -12.90 -15.86
N GLY A 576 19.17 -12.60 -17.15
CA GLY A 576 18.57 -13.38 -18.23
C GLY A 576 19.00 -14.85 -18.21
N LEU A 577 18.38 -15.69 -19.02
CA LEU A 577 18.75 -17.10 -19.17
C LEU A 577 20.23 -17.22 -19.51
N MET A 578 20.93 -18.16 -18.85
CA MET A 578 22.35 -18.41 -19.11
C MET A 578 22.55 -18.78 -20.58
N GLU A 579 23.31 -17.98 -21.31
CA GLU A 579 23.77 -18.34 -22.66
C GLU A 579 24.94 -19.34 -22.55
N PRO A 580 24.84 -20.49 -23.21
CA PRO A 580 25.96 -21.42 -23.21
C PRO A 580 27.19 -20.78 -23.86
N LEU A 581 28.33 -20.91 -23.19
CA LEU A 581 29.59 -20.38 -23.69
C LEU A 581 30.00 -21.10 -25.00
N PRO A 582 30.66 -20.40 -25.93
CA PRO A 582 31.12 -21.00 -27.19
C PRO A 582 32.01 -22.20 -26.93
N ILE A 583 31.76 -23.28 -27.66
CA ILE A 583 32.55 -24.51 -27.55
C ILE A 583 33.96 -24.27 -28.19
N PRO A 584 35.05 -24.46 -27.46
CA PRO A 584 36.39 -24.31 -28.01
C PRO A 584 36.63 -25.29 -29.14
N GLN A 585 37.34 -24.84 -30.20
CA GLN A 585 37.62 -25.69 -31.38
C GLN A 585 39.06 -26.23 -31.40
N ARG A 586 39.92 -25.71 -30.51
CA ARG A 586 41.34 -26.17 -30.42
C ARG A 586 41.82 -26.08 -28.97
N PRO A 587 42.79 -26.91 -28.58
CA PRO A 587 43.44 -26.84 -27.28
C PRO A 587 44.04 -25.46 -26.97
N TRP A 588 43.96 -25.03 -25.70
CA TRP A 588 44.53 -23.82 -25.14
C TRP A 588 44.03 -22.49 -25.77
N SER A 589 42.93 -22.55 -26.49
CA SER A 589 42.33 -21.35 -27.09
C SER A 589 41.36 -20.62 -26.19
N HIS A 590 40.72 -21.31 -25.23
CA HIS A 590 39.77 -20.77 -24.26
C HIS A 590 40.14 -21.31 -22.90
N LEU A 591 40.49 -20.42 -21.98
CA LEU A 591 40.98 -20.78 -20.66
C LEU A 591 39.97 -20.42 -19.59
N SER A 592 39.94 -21.22 -18.54
CA SER A 592 39.27 -20.85 -17.26
C SER A 592 40.37 -20.75 -16.21
N VAL A 593 40.38 -19.66 -15.45
CA VAL A 593 41.43 -19.34 -14.48
C VAL A 593 40.76 -19.11 -13.13
N ASP A 594 41.32 -19.73 -12.08
CA ASP A 594 40.82 -19.62 -10.70
C ASP A 594 42.01 -19.60 -9.71
N PHE A 595 41.76 -19.10 -8.49
CA PHE A 595 42.77 -19.04 -7.44
C PHE A 595 42.34 -19.90 -6.23
N LEU A 596 43.20 -20.84 -5.86
CA LEU A 596 43.09 -21.55 -4.59
C LEU A 596 43.94 -20.82 -3.54
N MET A 597 43.32 -20.16 -2.61
CA MET A 597 43.99 -19.37 -1.57
C MET A 597 44.01 -20.11 -0.23
N ASP A 598 44.77 -19.56 0.74
CA ASP A 598 44.89 -20.06 2.11
C ASP A 598 45.30 -21.53 2.26
N LEU A 599 46.14 -21.99 1.30
CA LEU A 599 46.76 -23.31 1.41
C LEU A 599 47.88 -23.29 2.46
N PRO A 600 48.15 -24.44 3.12
CA PRO A 600 49.32 -24.58 4.00
C PRO A 600 50.57 -24.18 3.31
N ASP A 601 51.48 -23.50 4.03
CA ASP A 601 52.75 -23.05 3.44
C ASP A 601 53.60 -24.23 2.94
N SER A 602 53.95 -24.18 1.69
CA SER A 602 54.80 -25.15 1.03
C SER A 602 55.93 -24.43 0.27
N GLY A 603 57.07 -24.31 0.92
CA GLY A 603 58.24 -23.63 0.32
C GLY A 603 58.02 -22.14 0.06
N GLY A 604 57.28 -21.45 0.92
CA GLY A 604 56.95 -20.04 0.82
C GLY A 604 55.77 -19.73 -0.15
N HIS A 605 54.99 -20.73 -0.57
CA HIS A 605 53.83 -20.59 -1.45
C HIS A 605 52.57 -20.99 -0.69
N THR A 606 51.58 -20.09 -0.66
CA THR A 606 50.28 -20.26 0.03
C THR A 606 49.08 -20.16 -0.91
N THR A 607 49.33 -19.91 -2.21
CA THR A 607 48.28 -19.75 -3.22
C THR A 607 48.64 -20.50 -4.49
N VAL A 608 47.68 -21.09 -5.15
CA VAL A 608 47.87 -21.75 -6.47
C VAL A 608 46.95 -21.12 -7.49
N LEU A 609 47.56 -20.63 -8.60
CA LEU A 609 46.79 -20.22 -9.77
C LEU A 609 46.51 -21.47 -10.62
N VAL A 610 45.23 -21.76 -10.78
CA VAL A 610 44.72 -22.90 -11.55
C VAL A 610 44.27 -22.42 -12.91
N VAL A 611 44.89 -22.91 -13.97
CA VAL A 611 44.53 -22.61 -15.36
C VAL A 611 44.05 -23.88 -16.05
N VAL A 612 42.80 -23.90 -16.48
CA VAL A 612 42.21 -25.06 -17.14
C VAL A 612 41.89 -24.74 -18.59
N ASP A 613 42.38 -25.56 -19.50
CA ASP A 613 41.95 -25.52 -20.90
C ASP A 613 40.52 -26.07 -21.03
N ARG A 614 39.62 -25.24 -21.55
CA ARG A 614 38.21 -25.61 -21.71
C ARG A 614 37.95 -26.68 -22.76
N PHE A 615 38.88 -26.87 -23.72
CA PHE A 615 38.80 -27.91 -24.76
C PHE A 615 39.24 -29.27 -24.24
N SER A 616 40.54 -29.40 -23.88
CA SER A 616 41.12 -30.68 -23.47
C SER A 616 40.91 -31.05 -22.01
N LYS A 617 40.43 -30.10 -21.18
CA LYS A 617 40.39 -30.19 -19.72
C LYS A 617 41.76 -30.31 -19.06
N GLY A 618 42.83 -30.12 -19.81
CA GLY A 618 44.19 -30.06 -19.29
C GLY A 618 44.33 -28.92 -18.30
N CYS A 619 45.02 -29.16 -17.18
CA CYS A 619 45.20 -28.23 -16.09
C CYS A 619 46.66 -27.84 -15.91
N LYS A 620 46.93 -26.56 -15.64
CA LYS A 620 48.22 -26.05 -15.24
C LYS A 620 48.11 -25.41 -13.86
N LEU A 621 48.87 -25.90 -12.89
CA LEU A 621 48.93 -25.38 -11.55
C LEU A 621 50.19 -24.55 -11.37
N ILE A 622 50.07 -23.30 -10.92
CA ILE A 622 51.19 -22.36 -10.78
C ILE A 622 51.21 -21.89 -9.33
N PRO A 623 52.23 -22.27 -8.53
CA PRO A 623 52.38 -21.87 -7.14
C PRO A 623 52.77 -20.39 -7.03
N LEU A 624 52.11 -19.65 -6.11
CA LEU A 624 52.31 -18.22 -5.86
C LEU A 624 52.52 -17.93 -4.38
N LYS A 625 53.28 -16.87 -4.06
CA LYS A 625 53.59 -16.44 -2.70
C LYS A 625 52.47 -15.56 -2.10
N GLY A 626 51.22 -16.03 -2.08
CA GLY A 626 50.04 -15.25 -1.65
C GLY A 626 49.22 -14.78 -2.87
N LEU A 627 48.17 -13.95 -2.61
CA LEU A 627 47.32 -13.43 -3.68
C LEU A 627 48.08 -12.43 -4.57
N PRO A 628 48.26 -12.73 -5.87
CA PRO A 628 49.05 -11.89 -6.75
C PRO A 628 48.30 -10.62 -7.17
N SER A 629 49.00 -9.55 -7.48
CA SER A 629 48.46 -8.39 -8.20
C SER A 629 48.08 -8.76 -9.63
N ALA A 630 47.28 -7.92 -10.30
CA ALA A 630 46.91 -8.12 -11.71
C ALA A 630 48.14 -8.26 -12.63
N MET A 631 49.21 -7.49 -12.39
CA MET A 631 50.47 -7.57 -13.11
C MET A 631 51.17 -8.91 -12.90
N GLN A 632 51.30 -9.36 -11.66
CA GLN A 632 51.92 -10.65 -11.31
C GLN A 632 51.14 -11.84 -11.90
N THR A 633 49.80 -11.73 -11.92
CA THR A 633 48.95 -12.75 -12.56
C THR A 633 49.22 -12.81 -14.08
N ALA A 634 49.32 -11.65 -14.73
CA ALA A 634 49.62 -11.56 -16.14
C ALA A 634 51.01 -12.15 -16.48
N GLU A 635 52.03 -11.86 -15.66
CA GLU A 635 53.37 -12.43 -15.79
C GLU A 635 53.38 -13.96 -15.61
N ALA A 636 52.64 -14.46 -14.59
CA ALA A 636 52.55 -15.90 -14.37
C ALA A 636 51.85 -16.62 -15.54
N LEU A 637 50.74 -16.06 -16.05
CA LEU A 637 50.07 -16.59 -17.24
C LEU A 637 50.98 -16.56 -18.48
N PHE A 638 51.73 -15.47 -18.68
CA PHE A 638 52.63 -15.33 -19.80
C PHE A 638 53.75 -16.38 -19.75
N LEU A 639 54.44 -16.51 -18.61
CA LEU A 639 55.56 -17.41 -18.43
C LEU A 639 55.17 -18.89 -18.50
N HIS A 640 54.06 -19.27 -17.86
CA HIS A 640 53.73 -20.68 -17.66
C HIS A 640 52.69 -21.22 -18.66
N VAL A 641 51.90 -20.34 -19.31
CA VAL A 641 50.83 -20.76 -20.22
C VAL A 641 51.06 -20.23 -21.63
N PHE A 642 51.16 -18.90 -21.82
CA PHE A 642 51.21 -18.33 -23.19
C PHE A 642 52.48 -18.65 -23.92
N ARG A 643 53.61 -18.70 -23.23
CA ARG A 643 54.89 -19.08 -23.81
C ARG A 643 54.88 -20.52 -24.35
N ASN A 644 54.12 -21.41 -23.72
CA ASN A 644 54.08 -22.83 -24.08
C ASN A 644 52.98 -23.18 -25.10
N PHE A 645 51.83 -22.49 -25.03
CA PHE A 645 50.63 -22.87 -25.79
C PHE A 645 50.12 -21.77 -26.73
N GLY A 646 50.74 -20.61 -26.72
CA GLY A 646 50.32 -19.46 -27.50
C GLY A 646 49.26 -18.62 -26.78
N LEU A 647 48.84 -17.51 -27.40
CA LEU A 647 47.84 -16.62 -26.85
C LEU A 647 46.43 -17.21 -26.97
N PRO A 648 45.67 -17.27 -25.89
CA PRO A 648 44.28 -17.70 -25.94
C PRO A 648 43.40 -16.65 -26.63
N LYS A 649 42.25 -17.08 -27.16
CA LYS A 649 41.23 -16.20 -27.73
C LYS A 649 40.32 -15.62 -26.62
N ASP A 650 40.16 -16.39 -25.54
CA ASP A 650 39.26 -16.06 -24.45
C ASP A 650 39.77 -16.58 -23.10
N ILE A 651 39.67 -15.77 -22.05
CA ILE A 651 40.05 -16.13 -20.68
C ILE A 651 38.84 -15.80 -19.79
N MET A 652 38.34 -16.78 -19.05
CA MET A 652 37.28 -16.67 -18.10
C MET A 652 37.85 -16.66 -16.67
N LEU A 653 37.42 -15.67 -15.88
CA LEU A 653 37.76 -15.52 -14.45
C LEU A 653 36.46 -15.36 -13.65
N ASP A 654 36.44 -15.80 -12.39
CA ASP A 654 35.37 -15.51 -11.47
C ASP A 654 35.40 -14.04 -11.02
N ARG A 655 34.23 -13.53 -10.53
CA ARG A 655 34.06 -12.12 -10.15
C ARG A 655 34.98 -11.77 -8.97
N GLY A 656 36.02 -10.97 -9.22
CA GLY A 656 36.85 -10.43 -8.15
C GLY A 656 38.20 -9.85 -8.57
N VAL A 657 38.80 -10.30 -9.68
CA VAL A 657 40.09 -9.80 -10.12
C VAL A 657 40.00 -9.33 -11.56
N THR A 658 40.03 -8.02 -11.76
CA THR A 658 40.12 -7.45 -13.13
C THR A 658 41.58 -7.51 -13.59
N ILE A 659 41.91 -8.41 -14.51
CA ILE A 659 43.22 -8.50 -15.11
C ILE A 659 43.23 -7.61 -16.35
N HIS A 660 43.95 -6.50 -16.31
CA HIS A 660 44.20 -5.64 -17.45
C HIS A 660 45.51 -6.06 -18.15
N PHE A 661 45.42 -6.40 -19.42
CA PHE A 661 46.60 -6.59 -20.29
C PHE A 661 46.80 -5.34 -21.18
N PRO A 662 47.63 -4.37 -20.79
CA PRO A 662 47.87 -3.22 -21.62
C PRO A 662 48.63 -3.66 -22.89
N GLY A 663 48.04 -3.51 -24.07
CA GLY A 663 48.67 -3.77 -25.36
C GLY A 663 48.36 -5.12 -26.04
N LEU A 664 47.62 -6.02 -25.43
CA LEU A 664 47.14 -7.24 -26.07
C LEU A 664 45.61 -7.14 -26.21
N GLY A 665 45.08 -7.08 -27.42
CA GLY A 665 43.64 -6.97 -27.73
C GLY A 665 42.82 -8.22 -27.35
N ILE A 666 43.05 -8.76 -26.14
CA ILE A 666 42.33 -9.92 -25.59
C ILE A 666 41.21 -9.39 -24.68
N ALA A 667 39.96 -9.63 -25.09
CA ALA A 667 38.82 -9.37 -24.27
C ALA A 667 38.79 -10.36 -23.09
N VAL A 668 39.06 -9.86 -21.87
CA VAL A 668 38.78 -10.60 -20.64
C VAL A 668 37.28 -10.50 -20.37
N CYS A 669 36.56 -11.57 -20.61
CA CYS A 669 35.14 -11.60 -20.42
C CYS A 669 34.81 -12.16 -19.02
N SER A 670 34.52 -11.29 -18.05
CA SER A 670 33.68 -11.68 -16.93
C SER A 670 32.26 -11.93 -17.47
N THR A 671 31.69 -13.11 -17.28
CA THR A 671 30.36 -13.56 -17.68
C THR A 671 29.46 -12.49 -18.34
N ARG A 672 29.22 -12.59 -19.64
CA ARG A 672 28.28 -11.73 -20.36
C ARG A 672 26.86 -12.11 -19.99
N TYR A 673 26.20 -11.21 -19.30
CA TYR A 673 24.71 -11.16 -19.29
C TYR A 673 24.29 -10.13 -20.32
N ARG A 674 23.43 -10.50 -21.26
CA ARG A 674 22.69 -9.52 -22.06
C ARG A 674 21.59 -8.90 -21.20
N SER A 675 21.61 -7.58 -21.13
CA SER A 675 20.52 -6.74 -20.60
C SER A 675 19.25 -6.88 -21.41
#